data_d585c1f843bf0b05595b3e98735705ac
#
_entry.id   d585c1f843bf0b05595b3e98735705ac
#
_cell.length_a   1.000
_cell.length_b   1.000
_cell.length_c   1.000
_cell.angle_alpha   90.00
_cell.angle_beta   90.00
_cell.angle_gamma   90.00
#
_symmetry.space_group_name_H-M   'P 1'
#
loop_
_entity.id
_entity.type
_entity.pdbx_description
1 polymer ?
#
loop_
_entity_poly.entity_id
_entity_poly.type
_entity_poly.pdbx_seq_one_letter_code
_entity_poly.pdbx_strand_id
1 'polypeptide(L)'
;MSRFFRILGWVVGITAALLAAAVVFVLLTFDPNKYKADIAAAVHNATGRQLTIKGDLKLSFFPWLGVETGAMSLSNPPEFGPEPFARIKDAAIKVKLLPLLKKEVEVDTVTLNGLYLNLIRTTAGHGDWEQLAAKSSGKTQAATPAGQHAAPPLLAAFAIGGVRIQNATVIWDDRRSKTRYELNNFALHTGPVSLNAPVTLSLATDIKSSAPAIALHLDLATRAHYDLTTRQLRLTNLKLDSEARGPALPADTAKLDLNTDAVLELAENQYRLNNLKLLVGLRGDALPEKHVAAALTGGVKVDLDKGTVDADPLNLKAWNVHAKGVLHGRELLTSPHFSGSLNIPAFDARELLGHLSGTPLNTADGQALRAVSADMEFNASTTAAELSKLQAKLDRTRITGTASLADFSHPAYRFRFAVDDIDADRYLPPATAAGAKPATPATAAGAGAAELPLPMLRSLNIDGHLTVGKLKIARLTLSDIKLGLKAAAGTIRLYPLAAQLYGGTYRGDLQLDARGKAARLGMNESLHAVQIGPLSRDLLQKDLVAGNGNVRLQLTGTGLSPDELKRTVTGHIGFSLHHGRVNGVNLLDMIQKDYVKYVQALAMDTGKLNQTVFSKFAATAKVDKGVITTNDLVLNSAQLDVKGHGKVNLVNEGLAMRLDATPRGQFAKQLGQFKDTVIPIRVEGSFSNPKFTADLDQVLKQQAKARLEKEKQKARAELQRKADEEKAKLQQKLKQQQEQAGKKLKEQLQNKLNDLFK
;
A
#
# COMPACT_ATOMS: atom_id res chain seq x y z
N MET A 1 -63.11 -75.06 -1.69
CA MET A 1 -62.39 -73.79 -1.94
C MET A 1 -62.12 -73.45 -3.43
N SER A 2 -62.01 -74.48 -4.34
CA SER A 2 -61.62 -74.19 -5.75
C SER A 2 -62.67 -73.49 -6.65
N ARG A 3 -63.97 -73.72 -6.40
CA ARG A 3 -65.05 -73.06 -7.18
C ARG A 3 -65.20 -71.53 -6.89
N PHE A 4 -65.03 -71.18 -5.61
CA PHE A 4 -65.12 -69.74 -5.22
C PHE A 4 -63.99 -68.91 -5.83
N PHE A 5 -62.74 -69.41 -5.83
CA PHE A 5 -61.63 -68.67 -6.45
C PHE A 5 -61.75 -68.60 -7.99
N ARG A 6 -62.34 -69.57 -8.67
CA ARG A 6 -62.62 -69.49 -10.11
C ARG A 6 -63.68 -68.43 -10.42
N ILE A 7 -64.77 -68.40 -9.65
CA ILE A 7 -65.81 -67.38 -9.82
C ILE A 7 -65.30 -66.00 -9.55
N LEU A 8 -64.52 -65.81 -8.47
CA LEU A 8 -63.87 -64.57 -8.15
C LEU A 8 -62.88 -64.15 -9.23
N GLY A 9 -62.09 -65.09 -9.81
CA GLY A 9 -61.21 -64.80 -10.95
C GLY A 9 -61.92 -64.39 -12.20
N TRP A 10 -63.08 -64.98 -12.51
CA TRP A 10 -63.92 -64.58 -13.65
C TRP A 10 -64.56 -63.19 -13.42
N VAL A 11 -65.04 -62.89 -12.22
CA VAL A 11 -65.61 -61.57 -11.88
C VAL A 11 -64.58 -60.50 -11.98
N VAL A 12 -63.38 -60.72 -11.45
CA VAL A 12 -62.26 -59.79 -11.58
C VAL A 12 -61.81 -59.62 -13.02
N GLY A 13 -61.76 -60.73 -13.79
CA GLY A 13 -61.39 -60.67 -15.25
C GLY A 13 -62.44 -59.93 -16.09
N ILE A 14 -63.72 -60.17 -15.83
CA ILE A 14 -64.81 -59.45 -16.56
C ILE A 14 -64.79 -57.98 -16.17
N THR A 15 -64.62 -57.65 -14.89
CA THR A 15 -64.55 -56.26 -14.41
C THR A 15 -63.33 -55.55 -15.03
N ALA A 16 -62.20 -56.20 -15.08
CA ALA A 16 -61.00 -55.69 -15.74
C ALA A 16 -61.17 -55.49 -17.25
N ALA A 17 -61.83 -56.44 -17.91
CA ALA A 17 -62.18 -56.34 -19.35
C ALA A 17 -63.18 -55.21 -19.62
N LEU A 18 -64.18 -55.06 -18.78
CA LEU A 18 -65.13 -53.93 -18.91
C LEU A 18 -64.47 -52.57 -18.65
N LEU A 19 -63.59 -52.50 -17.68
CA LEU A 19 -62.78 -51.27 -17.47
C LEU A 19 -61.84 -51.00 -18.63
N ALA A 20 -61.18 -52.00 -19.15
CA ALA A 20 -60.37 -51.84 -20.38
C ALA A 20 -61.19 -51.42 -21.59
N ALA A 21 -62.38 -52.02 -21.79
CA ALA A 21 -63.30 -51.64 -22.85
C ALA A 21 -63.82 -50.23 -22.69
N ALA A 22 -64.13 -49.78 -21.47
CA ALA A 22 -64.54 -48.43 -21.16
C ALA A 22 -63.41 -47.42 -21.44
N VAL A 23 -62.17 -47.74 -21.07
CA VAL A 23 -60.98 -46.89 -21.38
C VAL A 23 -60.75 -46.84 -22.89
N VAL A 24 -60.84 -47.96 -23.60
CA VAL A 24 -60.74 -48.00 -25.08
C VAL A 24 -61.88 -47.22 -25.73
N PHE A 25 -63.09 -47.31 -25.23
CA PHE A 25 -64.24 -46.52 -25.71
C PHE A 25 -64.02 -45.03 -25.54
N VAL A 26 -63.54 -44.59 -24.39
CA VAL A 26 -63.21 -43.16 -24.14
C VAL A 26 -62.06 -42.72 -25.07
N LEU A 27 -61.04 -43.53 -25.25
CA LEU A 27 -59.93 -43.24 -26.14
C LEU A 27 -60.40 -43.09 -27.65
N LEU A 28 -61.36 -43.85 -28.04
CA LEU A 28 -61.88 -43.83 -29.40
C LEU A 28 -62.94 -42.74 -29.65
N THR A 29 -63.63 -42.29 -28.57
CA THR A 29 -64.75 -41.33 -28.70
C THR A 29 -64.42 -39.92 -28.27
N PHE A 30 -63.45 -39.76 -27.35
CA PHE A 30 -63.08 -38.45 -26.79
C PHE A 30 -61.87 -37.86 -27.50
N ASP A 31 -62.10 -36.84 -28.32
CA ASP A 31 -60.99 -36.08 -28.98
C ASP A 31 -60.80 -34.77 -28.24
N PRO A 32 -59.67 -34.64 -27.43
CA PRO A 32 -59.38 -33.43 -26.71
C PRO A 32 -59.06 -32.23 -27.58
N ASN A 33 -58.71 -32.47 -28.87
CA ASN A 33 -58.38 -31.40 -29.78
C ASN A 33 -59.59 -30.54 -30.19
N LYS A 34 -60.84 -31.08 -30.07
CA LYS A 34 -62.06 -30.34 -30.28
C LYS A 34 -62.25 -29.18 -29.32
N TYR A 35 -61.62 -29.24 -28.13
CA TYR A 35 -61.75 -28.24 -27.08
C TYR A 35 -60.68 -27.12 -27.17
N LYS A 36 -59.75 -27.16 -28.14
CA LYS A 36 -58.71 -26.15 -28.30
C LYS A 36 -59.30 -24.72 -28.43
N ALA A 37 -60.34 -24.55 -29.20
CA ALA A 37 -60.99 -23.26 -29.39
C ALA A 37 -61.63 -22.74 -28.05
N ASP A 38 -62.30 -23.62 -27.30
CA ASP A 38 -62.93 -23.27 -26.03
C ASP A 38 -61.89 -22.90 -24.97
N ILE A 39 -60.76 -23.63 -24.95
CA ILE A 39 -59.63 -23.32 -24.05
C ILE A 39 -59.02 -21.96 -24.45
N ALA A 40 -58.82 -21.70 -25.72
CA ALA A 40 -58.28 -20.42 -26.19
C ALA A 40 -59.21 -19.25 -25.85
N ALA A 41 -60.55 -19.44 -26.04
CA ALA A 41 -61.57 -18.46 -25.66
C ALA A 41 -61.60 -18.19 -24.16
N ALA A 42 -61.54 -19.25 -23.35
CA ALA A 42 -61.49 -19.11 -21.87
C ALA A 42 -60.24 -18.34 -21.40
N VAL A 43 -59.08 -18.62 -21.96
CA VAL A 43 -57.82 -17.88 -21.65
C VAL A 43 -57.93 -16.44 -22.13
N HIS A 44 -58.49 -16.19 -23.32
CA HIS A 44 -58.69 -14.81 -23.79
C HIS A 44 -59.63 -14.03 -22.86
N ASN A 45 -60.75 -14.61 -22.44
CA ASN A 45 -61.69 -13.98 -21.53
C ASN A 45 -61.06 -13.69 -20.15
N ALA A 46 -60.21 -14.62 -19.67
CA ALA A 46 -59.55 -14.48 -18.38
C ALA A 46 -58.39 -13.48 -18.39
N THR A 47 -57.60 -13.45 -19.45
CA THR A 47 -56.32 -12.70 -19.49
C THR A 47 -56.31 -11.55 -20.49
N GLY A 48 -57.26 -11.53 -21.46
CA GLY A 48 -57.26 -10.57 -22.57
C GLY A 48 -56.23 -10.90 -23.65
N ARG A 49 -55.57 -12.07 -23.59
CA ARG A 49 -54.49 -12.48 -24.49
C ARG A 49 -54.93 -13.63 -25.38
N GLN A 50 -54.37 -13.71 -26.57
CA GLN A 50 -54.66 -14.80 -27.50
C GLN A 50 -53.78 -16.00 -27.18
N LEU A 51 -54.40 -17.14 -26.84
CA LEU A 51 -53.72 -18.43 -26.72
C LEU A 51 -53.84 -19.16 -28.05
N THR A 52 -52.71 -19.54 -28.62
CA THR A 52 -52.64 -20.37 -29.83
C THR A 52 -52.10 -21.75 -29.47
N ILE A 53 -52.89 -22.80 -29.73
CA ILE A 53 -52.52 -24.21 -29.47
C ILE A 53 -52.26 -24.88 -30.82
N LYS A 54 -50.94 -24.95 -31.21
CA LYS A 54 -50.52 -25.57 -32.49
C LYS A 54 -50.32 -27.07 -32.36
N GLY A 55 -49.88 -27.55 -31.21
CA GLY A 55 -49.61 -28.97 -30.96
C GLY A 55 -50.88 -29.72 -30.55
N ASP A 56 -50.90 -31.04 -30.69
CA ASP A 56 -51.99 -31.87 -30.29
C ASP A 56 -52.14 -31.99 -28.75
N LEU A 57 -53.38 -31.98 -28.30
CA LEU A 57 -53.72 -32.38 -26.95
C LEU A 57 -53.93 -33.89 -26.92
N LYS A 58 -53.16 -34.60 -26.08
CA LYS A 58 -53.22 -36.06 -25.95
C LYS A 58 -53.64 -36.40 -24.54
N LEU A 59 -54.58 -37.35 -24.43
CA LEU A 59 -54.98 -37.92 -23.15
C LEU A 59 -54.36 -39.31 -23.02
N SER A 60 -53.82 -39.58 -21.81
CA SER A 60 -53.37 -40.88 -21.41
C SER A 60 -54.29 -41.37 -20.30
N PHE A 61 -54.72 -42.62 -20.36
CA PHE A 61 -55.64 -43.16 -19.34
C PHE A 61 -55.09 -44.32 -18.54
N PHE A 62 -54.06 -45.02 -19.06
CA PHE A 62 -53.46 -46.10 -18.34
C PHE A 62 -51.95 -46.20 -18.66
N PRO A 63 -51.07 -46.47 -17.67
CA PRO A 63 -51.34 -46.62 -16.22
C PRO A 63 -51.61 -45.29 -15.48
N TRP A 64 -51.51 -44.16 -16.19
CA TRP A 64 -51.62 -42.81 -15.70
C TRP A 64 -52.75 -42.04 -16.43
N LEU A 65 -53.62 -41.40 -15.72
CA LEU A 65 -54.49 -40.38 -16.28
C LEU A 65 -53.69 -39.10 -16.49
N GLY A 66 -53.46 -38.69 -17.71
CA GLY A 66 -52.63 -37.56 -18.00
C GLY A 66 -53.08 -36.75 -19.20
N VAL A 67 -52.71 -35.48 -19.19
CA VAL A 67 -52.84 -34.56 -20.31
C VAL A 67 -51.44 -34.18 -20.78
N GLU A 68 -51.18 -34.42 -22.06
CA GLU A 68 -49.98 -33.94 -22.71
C GLU A 68 -50.42 -32.90 -23.77
N THR A 69 -49.75 -31.77 -23.76
CA THR A 69 -49.95 -30.72 -24.73
C THR A 69 -48.73 -30.49 -25.60
N GLY A 70 -48.92 -30.32 -26.86
CA GLY A 70 -47.87 -29.89 -27.77
C GLY A 70 -47.67 -28.37 -27.73
N ALA A 71 -47.14 -27.81 -28.79
CA ALA A 71 -46.74 -26.43 -28.85
C ALA A 71 -47.91 -25.44 -28.63
N MET A 72 -47.70 -24.54 -27.66
CA MET A 72 -48.65 -23.45 -27.37
C MET A 72 -47.93 -22.12 -27.23
N SER A 73 -48.62 -21.03 -27.54
CA SER A 73 -48.12 -19.68 -27.35
C SER A 73 -49.16 -18.71 -26.87
N LEU A 74 -48.81 -17.86 -25.94
CA LEU A 74 -49.64 -16.78 -25.41
C LEU A 74 -49.09 -15.44 -25.89
N SER A 75 -49.94 -14.65 -26.57
CA SER A 75 -49.55 -13.35 -27.12
C SER A 75 -49.21 -12.33 -26.03
N ASN A 76 -48.33 -11.38 -26.39
CA ASN A 76 -48.15 -10.14 -25.63
C ASN A 76 -49.19 -9.09 -26.08
N PRO A 77 -49.58 -8.12 -25.24
CA PRO A 77 -50.28 -6.93 -25.70
C PRO A 77 -49.46 -6.15 -26.70
N PRO A 78 -50.08 -5.50 -27.70
CA PRO A 78 -49.39 -4.84 -28.81
C PRO A 78 -48.33 -3.82 -28.40
N GLU A 79 -48.52 -3.14 -27.24
CA GLU A 79 -47.60 -2.15 -26.68
C GLU A 79 -46.24 -2.71 -26.27
N PHE A 80 -46.15 -4.02 -26.04
CA PHE A 80 -44.90 -4.67 -25.62
C PHE A 80 -44.12 -5.27 -26.82
N GLY A 81 -44.74 -5.33 -27.99
CA GLY A 81 -44.10 -5.80 -29.21
C GLY A 81 -44.66 -7.13 -29.74
N PRO A 82 -44.15 -7.60 -30.88
CA PRO A 82 -44.73 -8.76 -31.59
C PRO A 82 -44.31 -10.12 -30.99
N GLU A 83 -43.30 -10.16 -30.14
CA GLU A 83 -42.84 -11.40 -29.49
C GLU A 83 -43.86 -11.91 -28.51
N PRO A 84 -44.15 -13.22 -28.43
CA PRO A 84 -45.10 -13.78 -27.51
C PRO A 84 -44.64 -13.56 -26.06
N PHE A 85 -45.59 -13.36 -25.14
CA PHE A 85 -45.34 -13.33 -23.71
C PHE A 85 -44.79 -14.66 -23.20
N ALA A 86 -45.41 -15.78 -23.64
CA ALA A 86 -44.98 -17.11 -23.28
C ALA A 86 -45.20 -18.07 -24.43
N ARG A 87 -44.35 -19.06 -24.58
CA ARG A 87 -44.54 -20.24 -25.44
C ARG A 87 -43.94 -21.46 -24.77
N ILE A 88 -44.51 -22.59 -25.05
CA ILE A 88 -43.97 -23.90 -24.68
C ILE A 88 -43.88 -24.80 -25.88
N LYS A 89 -42.95 -25.72 -25.90
CA LYS A 89 -42.85 -26.75 -26.94
C LYS A 89 -43.78 -27.92 -26.64
N ASP A 90 -43.73 -28.40 -25.39
CA ASP A 90 -44.62 -29.41 -24.87
C ASP A 90 -44.70 -29.36 -23.34
N ALA A 91 -45.79 -29.81 -22.76
CA ALA A 91 -45.96 -30.02 -21.37
C ALA A 91 -46.79 -31.26 -21.06
N ALA A 92 -46.52 -31.91 -19.94
CA ALA A 92 -47.29 -33.07 -19.53
C ALA A 92 -47.54 -33.05 -18.00
N ILE A 93 -48.77 -33.34 -17.62
CA ILE A 93 -49.13 -33.62 -16.24
C ILE A 93 -49.89 -34.97 -16.20
N LYS A 94 -49.50 -35.85 -15.31
CA LYS A 94 -50.03 -37.20 -15.17
C LYS A 94 -50.37 -37.47 -13.71
N VAL A 95 -51.51 -38.16 -13.46
CA VAL A 95 -52.03 -38.50 -12.12
C VAL A 95 -52.15 -40.04 -12.07
N LYS A 96 -51.75 -40.63 -10.95
CA LYS A 96 -51.90 -42.10 -10.75
C LYS A 96 -53.40 -42.48 -10.58
N LEU A 97 -53.84 -43.46 -11.39
CA LEU A 97 -55.21 -43.95 -11.32
C LEU A 97 -55.56 -44.72 -10.06
N LEU A 98 -54.64 -45.57 -9.55
CA LEU A 98 -54.91 -46.42 -8.38
C LEU A 98 -55.13 -45.60 -7.08
N PRO A 99 -54.29 -44.58 -6.76
CA PRO A 99 -54.53 -43.67 -5.66
C PRO A 99 -55.85 -42.89 -5.77
N LEU A 100 -56.20 -42.49 -7.04
CA LEU A 100 -57.39 -41.71 -7.29
C LEU A 100 -58.70 -42.51 -6.90
N LEU A 101 -58.66 -43.87 -7.06
CA LEU A 101 -59.76 -44.72 -6.58
C LEU A 101 -59.92 -44.72 -5.07
N LYS A 102 -58.87 -44.36 -4.33
CA LYS A 102 -58.85 -44.19 -2.87
C LYS A 102 -59.12 -42.74 -2.44
N LYS A 103 -59.46 -41.85 -3.40
CA LYS A 103 -59.59 -40.38 -3.23
C LYS A 103 -58.29 -39.70 -2.84
N GLU A 104 -57.16 -40.31 -3.15
CA GLU A 104 -55.82 -39.71 -3.01
C GLU A 104 -55.34 -39.21 -4.38
N VAL A 105 -54.90 -37.95 -4.46
CA VAL A 105 -54.36 -37.36 -5.72
C VAL A 105 -52.85 -37.44 -5.67
N GLU A 106 -52.30 -38.43 -6.34
CA GLU A 106 -50.83 -38.52 -6.60
C GLU A 106 -50.54 -38.04 -8.01
N VAL A 107 -49.92 -36.88 -8.15
CA VAL A 107 -49.41 -36.40 -9.42
C VAL A 107 -48.08 -37.01 -9.72
N ASP A 108 -47.87 -37.50 -10.95
CA ASP A 108 -46.55 -37.91 -11.43
C ASP A 108 -45.63 -36.66 -11.68
N THR A 109 -44.51 -36.87 -12.27
CA THR A 109 -43.63 -35.76 -12.64
C THR A 109 -44.32 -34.83 -13.65
N VAL A 110 -44.47 -33.56 -13.23
CA VAL A 110 -44.89 -32.48 -14.13
C VAL A 110 -43.74 -32.12 -15.05
N THR A 111 -43.92 -32.28 -16.36
CA THR A 111 -42.86 -31.96 -17.34
C THR A 111 -43.23 -30.72 -18.12
N LEU A 112 -42.24 -29.85 -18.33
CA LEU A 112 -42.38 -28.65 -19.15
C LEU A 112 -41.11 -28.51 -20.01
N ASN A 113 -41.22 -28.59 -21.31
CA ASN A 113 -40.10 -28.51 -22.22
C ASN A 113 -40.25 -27.30 -23.18
N GLY A 114 -39.11 -26.61 -23.36
CA GLY A 114 -39.01 -25.48 -24.28
C GLY A 114 -39.91 -24.31 -23.85
N LEU A 115 -40.06 -24.06 -22.54
CA LEU A 115 -40.67 -22.82 -22.02
C LEU A 115 -39.86 -21.62 -22.52
N TYR A 116 -40.50 -20.71 -23.17
CA TYR A 116 -40.00 -19.36 -23.46
C TYR A 116 -40.90 -18.37 -22.76
N LEU A 117 -40.34 -17.53 -21.91
CA LEU A 117 -41.04 -16.49 -21.18
C LEU A 117 -40.32 -15.16 -21.44
N ASN A 118 -41.07 -14.18 -21.94
CA ASN A 118 -40.54 -12.85 -22.26
C ASN A 118 -41.23 -11.82 -21.41
N LEU A 119 -40.54 -11.34 -20.36
CA LEU A 119 -41.03 -10.37 -19.39
C LEU A 119 -40.43 -9.00 -19.72
N ILE A 120 -41.31 -8.07 -20.09
CA ILE A 120 -40.92 -6.74 -20.55
C ILE A 120 -41.44 -5.69 -19.57
N ARG A 121 -40.55 -4.82 -19.10
CA ARG A 121 -40.91 -3.62 -18.36
C ARG A 121 -40.66 -2.40 -19.23
N THR A 122 -41.70 -1.58 -19.42
CA THR A 122 -41.61 -0.37 -20.24
C THR A 122 -40.78 0.73 -19.59
N THR A 123 -40.42 1.77 -20.33
CA THR A 123 -39.77 2.98 -19.79
C THR A 123 -40.60 3.73 -18.76
N ALA A 124 -41.95 3.62 -18.85
CA ALA A 124 -42.90 4.14 -17.85
C ALA A 124 -42.93 3.31 -16.55
N GLY A 125 -42.35 2.10 -16.56
CA GLY A 125 -42.27 1.20 -15.41
C GLY A 125 -43.36 0.13 -15.33
N HIS A 126 -44.29 0.04 -16.34
CA HIS A 126 -45.34 -0.99 -16.41
C HIS A 126 -44.78 -2.30 -16.96
N GLY A 127 -45.14 -3.41 -16.31
CA GLY A 127 -44.79 -4.75 -16.73
C GLY A 127 -45.87 -5.43 -17.57
N ASP A 128 -45.50 -6.20 -18.60
CA ASP A 128 -46.44 -6.96 -19.40
C ASP A 128 -47.18 -8.05 -18.62
N TRP A 129 -46.72 -8.44 -17.43
CA TRP A 129 -47.38 -9.40 -16.53
C TRP A 129 -48.46 -8.77 -15.63
N GLU A 130 -48.52 -7.45 -15.45
CA GLU A 130 -49.44 -6.78 -14.50
C GLU A 130 -50.89 -7.04 -14.81
N GLN A 131 -51.29 -7.10 -16.08
CA GLN A 131 -52.66 -7.37 -16.50
C GLN A 131 -53.10 -8.81 -16.20
N LEU A 132 -52.18 -9.77 -16.08
CA LEU A 132 -52.51 -11.14 -15.67
C LEU A 132 -52.93 -11.24 -14.22
N ALA A 133 -52.36 -10.39 -13.35
CA ALA A 133 -52.68 -10.33 -11.92
C ALA A 133 -53.95 -9.50 -11.62
N ALA A 134 -54.19 -8.42 -12.38
CA ALA A 134 -55.27 -7.50 -12.12
C ALA A 134 -56.69 -8.11 -12.36
N LYS A 135 -56.82 -9.03 -13.31
CA LYS A 135 -58.10 -9.71 -13.59
C LYS A 135 -58.39 -10.88 -12.64
N SER A 136 -57.41 -11.43 -11.95
CA SER A 136 -57.61 -12.48 -10.95
C SER A 136 -58.10 -11.94 -9.59
N SER A 137 -57.98 -10.65 -9.35
CA SER A 137 -58.45 -9.98 -8.09
C SER A 137 -59.90 -9.45 -8.15
N GLY A 138 -60.60 -9.66 -9.25
CA GLY A 138 -62.04 -9.31 -9.40
C GLY A 138 -62.96 -10.32 -8.78
N LYS A 139 -63.43 -10.08 -7.53
CA LYS A 139 -64.37 -10.81 -6.68
C LYS A 139 -63.78 -11.77 -5.67
N THR A 140 -63.03 -11.23 -4.73
CA THR A 140 -63.02 -11.81 -3.39
C THR A 140 -63.79 -10.85 -2.48
N GLN A 141 -65.03 -11.18 -2.14
CA GLN A 141 -65.78 -10.54 -1.06
C GLN A 141 -64.94 -10.54 0.20
N ALA A 142 -64.89 -9.40 0.89
CA ALA A 142 -64.29 -9.26 2.19
C ALA A 142 -64.75 -10.38 3.13
N ALA A 143 -63.87 -11.31 3.42
CA ALA A 143 -64.11 -12.29 4.49
C ALA A 143 -63.73 -11.62 5.82
N THR A 144 -64.72 -11.53 6.70
CA THR A 144 -64.64 -11.19 8.11
C THR A 144 -63.49 -11.91 8.81
N PRO A 145 -62.76 -11.31 9.76
CA PRO A 145 -61.70 -11.99 10.49
C PRO A 145 -62.35 -13.01 11.46
N ALA A 146 -62.29 -14.27 11.08
CA ALA A 146 -62.61 -15.40 11.92
C ALA A 146 -61.41 -16.23 12.21
N GLY A 147 -61.19 -16.44 13.47
CA GLY A 147 -60.39 -17.36 14.23
C GLY A 147 -59.48 -18.39 13.50
N GLN A 148 -58.41 -18.70 14.18
CA GLN A 148 -57.48 -19.81 13.94
C GLN A 148 -58.11 -20.99 13.18
N HIS A 149 -57.84 -21.13 11.90
CA HIS A 149 -58.17 -22.32 11.16
C HIS A 149 -56.89 -23.11 10.87
N ALA A 150 -56.85 -24.31 11.45
CA ALA A 150 -55.95 -25.34 11.02
C ALA A 150 -56.00 -25.47 9.49
N ALA A 151 -54.83 -25.61 8.85
CA ALA A 151 -54.71 -25.85 7.42
C ALA A 151 -55.66 -27.00 7.00
N PRO A 152 -56.39 -26.88 5.89
CA PRO A 152 -57.34 -27.92 5.47
C PRO A 152 -56.59 -29.23 5.29
N PRO A 153 -57.15 -30.36 5.78
CA PRO A 153 -56.51 -31.70 5.71
C PRO A 153 -56.26 -32.20 4.28
N LEU A 154 -56.76 -31.51 3.26
CA LEU A 154 -56.51 -31.82 1.84
C LEU A 154 -55.06 -31.57 1.35
N LEU A 155 -54.31 -30.70 1.99
CA LEU A 155 -52.90 -30.45 1.58
C LEU A 155 -51.92 -31.53 2.08
N ALA A 156 -52.27 -32.29 3.12
CA ALA A 156 -51.43 -33.34 3.68
C ALA A 156 -51.31 -34.60 2.80
N ALA A 157 -52.20 -34.78 1.82
CA ALA A 157 -52.19 -35.91 0.90
C ALA A 157 -51.75 -35.60 -0.53
N PHE A 158 -51.15 -34.39 -0.76
CA PHE A 158 -50.70 -34.00 -2.09
C PHE A 158 -49.23 -34.41 -2.30
N ALA A 159 -49.00 -35.47 -3.06
CA ALA A 159 -47.69 -35.92 -3.47
C ALA A 159 -47.49 -35.66 -4.96
N ILE A 160 -46.45 -34.93 -5.34
CA ILE A 160 -46.03 -34.73 -6.73
C ILE A 160 -44.80 -35.59 -6.96
N GLY A 161 -44.80 -36.42 -8.00
CA GLY A 161 -43.64 -37.26 -8.36
C GLY A 161 -42.38 -36.47 -8.75
N GLY A 162 -42.56 -35.18 -8.97
CA GLY A 162 -41.47 -34.24 -9.26
C GLY A 162 -41.87 -33.18 -10.29
N VAL A 163 -40.98 -32.26 -10.53
CA VAL A 163 -41.05 -31.22 -11.58
C VAL A 163 -39.83 -31.34 -12.47
N ARG A 164 -40.05 -31.35 -13.77
CA ARG A 164 -39.00 -31.38 -14.79
C ARG A 164 -39.22 -30.27 -15.79
N ILE A 165 -38.41 -29.24 -15.75
CA ILE A 165 -38.37 -28.18 -16.73
C ILE A 165 -37.06 -28.37 -17.53
N GLN A 166 -37.16 -28.31 -18.86
CA GLN A 166 -35.99 -28.49 -19.75
C GLN A 166 -36.03 -27.46 -20.87
N ASN A 167 -34.84 -27.02 -21.28
CA ASN A 167 -34.64 -26.10 -22.38
C ASN A 167 -35.50 -24.81 -22.27
N ALA A 168 -35.67 -24.31 -21.05
CA ALA A 168 -36.42 -23.09 -20.86
C ALA A 168 -35.54 -21.85 -21.11
N THR A 169 -36.18 -20.80 -21.63
CA THR A 169 -35.59 -19.49 -21.84
C THR A 169 -36.49 -18.47 -21.15
N VAL A 170 -35.89 -17.67 -20.26
CA VAL A 170 -36.58 -16.56 -19.62
C VAL A 170 -35.82 -15.27 -19.91
N ILE A 171 -36.54 -14.33 -20.51
CA ILE A 171 -35.99 -13.00 -20.81
C ILE A 171 -36.64 -11.99 -19.86
N TRP A 172 -35.83 -11.19 -19.24
CA TRP A 172 -36.24 -10.01 -18.50
C TRP A 172 -35.66 -8.77 -19.18
N ASP A 173 -36.52 -8.00 -19.84
CA ASP A 173 -36.16 -6.77 -20.56
C ASP A 173 -36.70 -5.55 -19.80
N ASP A 174 -35.88 -4.95 -18.93
CA ASP A 174 -36.21 -3.70 -18.25
C ASP A 174 -35.74 -2.49 -19.07
N ARG A 175 -36.64 -1.95 -19.88
CA ARG A 175 -36.37 -0.80 -20.73
C ARG A 175 -36.18 0.51 -19.94
N ARG A 176 -36.63 0.56 -18.67
CA ARG A 176 -36.44 1.70 -17.79
C ARG A 176 -34.99 1.81 -17.30
N SER A 177 -34.43 0.71 -16.85
CA SER A 177 -33.01 0.64 -16.41
C SER A 177 -32.05 0.33 -17.57
N LYS A 178 -32.56 0.05 -18.77
CA LYS A 178 -31.80 -0.43 -19.96
C LYS A 178 -31.01 -1.70 -19.65
N THR A 179 -31.55 -2.56 -18.81
CA THR A 179 -30.93 -3.85 -18.46
C THR A 179 -31.74 -4.99 -19.03
N ARG A 180 -31.04 -5.97 -19.61
CA ARG A 180 -31.64 -7.19 -20.14
C ARG A 180 -30.90 -8.39 -19.57
N TYR A 181 -31.68 -9.30 -18.99
CA TYR A 181 -31.22 -10.59 -18.52
C TYR A 181 -31.87 -11.69 -19.34
N GLU A 182 -31.06 -12.65 -19.79
CA GLU A 182 -31.53 -13.83 -20.49
C GLU A 182 -31.06 -15.06 -19.74
N LEU A 183 -31.98 -15.84 -19.22
CA LEU A 183 -31.74 -17.18 -18.71
C LEU A 183 -31.99 -18.15 -19.86
N ASN A 184 -30.99 -18.79 -20.37
CA ASN A 184 -31.06 -19.76 -21.44
C ASN A 184 -30.77 -21.15 -20.92
N ASN A 185 -31.25 -22.17 -21.63
CA ASN A 185 -31.03 -23.58 -21.27
C ASN A 185 -31.45 -23.89 -19.82
N PHE A 186 -32.43 -23.11 -19.28
CA PHE A 186 -32.85 -23.33 -17.91
C PHE A 186 -33.47 -24.73 -17.79
N ALA A 187 -32.89 -25.50 -16.89
CA ALA A 187 -33.32 -26.84 -16.55
C ALA A 187 -33.53 -26.92 -15.03
N LEU A 188 -34.70 -27.41 -14.62
CA LEU A 188 -35.03 -27.70 -13.23
C LEU A 188 -35.51 -29.13 -13.13
N HIS A 189 -34.89 -29.89 -12.23
CA HIS A 189 -35.32 -31.24 -11.91
C HIS A 189 -35.49 -31.38 -10.40
N THR A 190 -36.68 -31.80 -9.99
CA THR A 190 -36.90 -32.20 -8.59
C THR A 190 -37.19 -33.69 -8.52
N GLY A 191 -36.80 -34.33 -7.44
CA GLY A 191 -37.35 -35.62 -7.04
C GLY A 191 -38.80 -35.47 -6.57
N PRO A 192 -39.36 -36.58 -6.04
CA PRO A 192 -40.72 -36.54 -5.49
C PRO A 192 -40.85 -35.46 -4.44
N VAL A 193 -41.87 -34.58 -4.63
CA VAL A 193 -42.21 -33.47 -3.72
C VAL A 193 -43.27 -33.94 -2.74
N SER A 194 -42.88 -34.00 -1.47
CA SER A 194 -43.77 -34.38 -0.36
C SER A 194 -43.49 -33.43 0.83
N LEU A 195 -44.49 -33.06 1.57
CA LEU A 195 -44.37 -32.14 2.69
C LEU A 195 -43.52 -32.65 3.85
N ASN A 196 -43.31 -33.97 3.93
CA ASN A 196 -42.64 -34.61 5.07
C ASN A 196 -41.36 -35.31 4.71
N ALA A 197 -40.83 -35.16 3.50
CA ALA A 197 -39.61 -35.80 3.06
C ALA A 197 -38.69 -34.80 2.32
N PRO A 198 -37.35 -35.03 2.41
CA PRO A 198 -36.40 -34.21 1.64
C PRO A 198 -36.59 -34.39 0.12
N VAL A 199 -36.58 -33.29 -0.60
CA VAL A 199 -36.71 -33.22 -2.06
C VAL A 199 -35.33 -32.98 -2.66
N THR A 200 -34.89 -33.82 -3.58
CA THR A 200 -33.70 -33.51 -4.39
C THR A 200 -34.05 -32.43 -5.40
N LEU A 201 -33.16 -31.46 -5.57
CA LEU A 201 -33.34 -30.35 -6.51
C LEU A 201 -32.03 -30.17 -7.27
N SER A 202 -32.13 -30.10 -8.60
CA SER A 202 -31.04 -29.68 -9.46
C SER A 202 -31.53 -28.60 -10.43
N LEU A 203 -30.73 -27.59 -10.62
CA LEU A 203 -31.00 -26.46 -11.52
C LEU A 203 -29.73 -26.17 -12.32
N ALA A 204 -29.87 -25.99 -13.64
CA ALA A 204 -28.79 -25.53 -14.50
C ALA A 204 -29.32 -24.40 -15.39
N THR A 205 -28.47 -23.38 -15.65
CA THR A 205 -28.87 -22.29 -16.56
C THR A 205 -27.66 -21.51 -17.03
N ASP A 206 -27.78 -20.93 -18.23
CA ASP A 206 -26.86 -19.93 -18.77
C ASP A 206 -27.52 -18.56 -18.66
N ILE A 207 -26.93 -17.65 -17.89
CA ILE A 207 -27.43 -16.30 -17.68
C ILE A 207 -26.57 -15.32 -18.46
N LYS A 208 -27.20 -14.45 -19.26
CA LYS A 208 -26.55 -13.33 -19.94
C LYS A 208 -27.14 -12.03 -19.41
N SER A 209 -26.26 -11.12 -19.00
CA SER A 209 -26.61 -9.76 -18.59
C SER A 209 -26.02 -8.75 -19.58
N SER A 210 -26.81 -7.72 -19.95
CA SER A 210 -26.33 -6.66 -20.83
C SER A 210 -25.60 -5.52 -20.09
N ALA A 211 -25.96 -5.29 -18.82
CA ALA A 211 -25.36 -4.26 -17.99
C ALA A 211 -25.33 -4.70 -16.51
N PRO A 212 -24.15 -5.08 -15.96
CA PRO A 212 -22.87 -5.25 -16.68
C PRO A 212 -22.90 -6.40 -17.69
N ALA A 213 -22.09 -6.30 -18.76
CA ALA A 213 -22.00 -7.35 -19.78
C ALA A 213 -21.25 -8.57 -19.22
N ILE A 214 -22.00 -9.57 -18.76
CA ILE A 214 -21.50 -10.81 -18.17
C ILE A 214 -22.32 -11.99 -18.71
N ALA A 215 -21.65 -13.07 -19.03
CA ALA A 215 -22.23 -14.39 -19.24
C ALA A 215 -21.86 -15.29 -18.06
N LEU A 216 -22.83 -15.93 -17.44
CA LEU A 216 -22.69 -16.80 -16.28
C LEU A 216 -23.33 -18.15 -16.57
N HIS A 217 -22.57 -19.22 -16.43
CA HIS A 217 -23.08 -20.58 -16.31
C HIS A 217 -23.27 -20.93 -14.84
N LEU A 218 -24.39 -21.57 -14.48
CA LEU A 218 -24.73 -21.89 -13.11
C LEU A 218 -25.34 -23.28 -13.03
N ASP A 219 -24.75 -24.13 -12.21
CA ASP A 219 -25.27 -25.42 -11.79
C ASP A 219 -25.49 -25.44 -10.28
N LEU A 220 -26.70 -25.79 -9.85
CA LEU A 220 -27.05 -25.91 -8.45
C LEU A 220 -27.65 -27.28 -8.18
N ALA A 221 -27.18 -27.96 -7.15
CA ALA A 221 -27.76 -29.20 -6.67
C ALA A 221 -27.86 -29.21 -5.14
N THR A 222 -28.99 -29.67 -4.62
CA THR A 222 -29.20 -29.75 -3.17
C THR A 222 -30.28 -30.77 -2.83
N ARG A 223 -30.38 -31.11 -1.57
CA ARG A 223 -31.53 -31.82 -0.98
C ARG A 223 -32.24 -30.86 -0.04
N ALA A 224 -33.43 -30.40 -0.42
CA ALA A 224 -34.23 -29.46 0.31
C ALA A 224 -35.26 -30.16 1.17
N HIS A 225 -35.41 -29.78 2.43
CA HIS A 225 -36.45 -30.24 3.35
C HIS A 225 -37.06 -29.04 4.05
N TYR A 226 -38.39 -28.86 3.91
CA TYR A 226 -39.15 -27.82 4.58
C TYR A 226 -39.92 -28.42 5.74
N ASP A 227 -39.57 -28.01 6.95
CA ASP A 227 -40.32 -28.38 8.19
C ASP A 227 -41.44 -27.39 8.43
N LEU A 228 -42.68 -27.85 8.29
CA LEU A 228 -43.89 -27.05 8.49
C LEU A 228 -44.09 -26.58 9.93
N THR A 229 -43.57 -27.33 10.91
CA THR A 229 -43.73 -27.02 12.33
C THR A 229 -42.82 -25.87 12.75
N THR A 230 -41.54 -25.97 12.36
CA THR A 230 -40.52 -24.99 12.69
C THR A 230 -40.37 -23.92 11.60
N ARG A 231 -41.06 -24.05 10.44
CA ARG A 231 -40.96 -23.16 9.27
C ARG A 231 -39.50 -22.99 8.77
N GLN A 232 -38.70 -24.04 8.95
CA GLN A 232 -37.30 -24.06 8.51
C GLN A 232 -37.17 -24.75 7.16
N LEU A 233 -36.41 -24.14 6.26
CA LEU A 233 -35.93 -24.76 5.04
C LEU A 233 -34.48 -25.21 5.25
N ARG A 234 -34.25 -26.52 5.19
CA ARG A 234 -32.91 -27.11 5.28
C ARG A 234 -32.44 -27.55 3.90
N LEU A 235 -31.29 -27.06 3.48
CA LEU A 235 -30.62 -27.46 2.26
C LEU A 235 -29.38 -28.24 2.66
N THR A 236 -29.36 -29.54 2.38
CA THR A 236 -28.22 -30.40 2.67
C THR A 236 -27.42 -30.67 1.39
N ASN A 237 -26.10 -30.68 1.51
CA ASN A 237 -25.20 -30.81 0.36
C ASN A 237 -25.52 -29.81 -0.75
N LEU A 238 -25.77 -28.56 -0.39
CA LEU A 238 -25.94 -27.48 -1.38
C LEU A 238 -24.62 -27.30 -2.11
N LYS A 239 -24.62 -27.63 -3.39
CA LYS A 239 -23.53 -27.42 -4.33
C LYS A 239 -23.94 -26.37 -5.32
N LEU A 240 -23.10 -25.37 -5.51
CA LEU A 240 -23.27 -24.35 -6.54
C LEU A 240 -21.96 -24.22 -7.29
N ASP A 241 -21.96 -24.58 -8.56
CA ASP A 241 -20.88 -24.42 -9.49
C ASP A 241 -21.25 -23.30 -10.45
N SER A 242 -20.39 -22.31 -10.60
CA SER A 242 -20.63 -21.24 -11.56
C SER A 242 -19.36 -20.80 -12.28
N GLU A 243 -19.51 -20.43 -13.56
CA GLU A 243 -18.44 -19.86 -14.36
C GLU A 243 -18.93 -18.60 -15.04
N ALA A 244 -18.30 -17.47 -14.74
CA ALA A 244 -18.59 -16.18 -15.29
C ALA A 244 -17.53 -15.74 -16.32
N ARG A 245 -17.95 -15.06 -17.39
CA ARG A 245 -17.11 -14.47 -18.42
C ARG A 245 -17.67 -13.12 -18.83
N GLY A 246 -16.81 -12.17 -19.15
CA GLY A 246 -17.24 -10.87 -19.65
C GLY A 246 -16.30 -9.73 -19.33
N PRO A 247 -16.40 -8.62 -20.05
CA PRO A 247 -15.49 -7.48 -19.91
C PRO A 247 -15.62 -6.74 -18.57
N ALA A 248 -16.68 -7.00 -17.80
CA ALA A 248 -16.87 -6.41 -16.47
C ALA A 248 -16.12 -7.17 -15.37
N LEU A 249 -15.51 -8.31 -15.68
CA LEU A 249 -14.72 -9.08 -14.72
C LEU A 249 -13.27 -8.61 -14.71
N PRO A 250 -12.58 -8.73 -13.56
CA PRO A 250 -11.14 -8.44 -13.48
C PRO A 250 -10.26 -9.52 -14.12
N ALA A 251 -10.85 -10.52 -14.75
CA ALA A 251 -10.23 -11.68 -15.37
C ALA A 251 -11.05 -12.17 -16.54
N ASP A 252 -10.47 -12.99 -17.44
CA ASP A 252 -11.19 -13.55 -18.59
C ASP A 252 -12.30 -14.52 -18.16
N THR A 253 -12.03 -15.29 -17.09
CA THR A 253 -12.99 -16.19 -16.47
C THR A 253 -12.90 -16.14 -14.95
N ALA A 254 -14.07 -16.22 -14.30
CA ALA A 254 -14.18 -16.38 -12.85
C ALA A 254 -15.02 -17.66 -12.57
N LYS A 255 -14.45 -18.59 -11.82
CA LYS A 255 -15.14 -19.78 -11.32
C LYS A 255 -15.44 -19.65 -9.84
N LEU A 256 -16.61 -20.13 -9.43
CA LEU A 256 -17.02 -20.21 -8.04
C LEU A 256 -17.60 -21.60 -7.79
N ASP A 257 -17.00 -22.34 -6.86
CA ASP A 257 -17.50 -23.63 -6.38
C ASP A 257 -17.87 -23.48 -4.91
N LEU A 258 -19.16 -23.59 -4.60
CA LEU A 258 -19.70 -23.51 -3.23
C LEU A 258 -20.25 -24.88 -2.82
N ASN A 259 -19.86 -25.34 -1.64
CA ASN A 259 -20.43 -26.50 -0.99
C ASN A 259 -20.74 -26.15 0.47
N THR A 260 -22.01 -26.37 0.89
CA THR A 260 -22.43 -26.02 2.25
C THR A 260 -23.72 -26.79 2.63
N ASP A 261 -24.02 -26.84 3.91
CA ASP A 261 -25.35 -27.15 4.43
C ASP A 261 -25.98 -25.83 4.91
N ALA A 262 -27.18 -25.51 4.42
CA ALA A 262 -27.89 -24.30 4.78
C ALA A 262 -29.15 -24.58 5.59
N VAL A 263 -29.40 -23.74 6.59
CA VAL A 263 -30.66 -23.71 7.36
C VAL A 263 -31.23 -22.30 7.27
N LEU A 264 -32.41 -22.18 6.71
CA LEU A 264 -33.09 -20.91 6.50
C LEU A 264 -34.38 -20.87 7.36
N GLU A 265 -34.39 -20.07 8.40
CA GLU A 265 -35.51 -19.82 9.28
C GLU A 265 -36.27 -18.60 8.72
N LEU A 266 -37.16 -18.88 7.76
CA LEU A 266 -37.79 -17.86 6.93
C LEU A 266 -38.73 -16.92 7.72
N ALA A 267 -39.29 -17.42 8.83
CA ALA A 267 -40.14 -16.60 9.69
C ALA A 267 -39.38 -15.62 10.59
N GLU A 268 -38.10 -15.94 10.87
CA GLU A 268 -37.20 -15.21 11.75
C GLU A 268 -36.10 -14.50 10.99
N ASN A 269 -36.11 -14.56 9.67
CA ASN A 269 -35.08 -14.00 8.78
C ASN A 269 -33.67 -14.40 9.18
N GLN A 270 -33.48 -15.65 9.69
CA GLN A 270 -32.20 -16.18 10.10
C GLN A 270 -31.69 -17.21 9.09
N TYR A 271 -30.45 -17.11 8.75
CA TYR A 271 -29.77 -17.93 7.74
C TYR A 271 -28.46 -18.46 8.32
N ARG A 272 -28.25 -19.78 8.22
CA ARG A 272 -27.02 -20.44 8.68
C ARG A 272 -26.43 -21.26 7.55
N LEU A 273 -25.16 -21.04 7.26
CA LEU A 273 -24.35 -21.85 6.36
C LEU A 273 -23.36 -22.63 7.23
N ASN A 274 -23.49 -23.95 7.25
CA ASN A 274 -22.63 -24.85 8.01
C ASN A 274 -21.70 -25.57 7.03
N ASN A 275 -20.48 -25.91 7.47
CA ASN A 275 -19.51 -26.62 6.63
C ASN A 275 -19.25 -25.91 5.29
N LEU A 276 -19.30 -24.58 5.28
CA LEU A 276 -19.06 -23.76 4.09
C LEU A 276 -17.68 -24.09 3.50
N LYS A 277 -17.67 -24.42 2.24
CA LYS A 277 -16.46 -24.55 1.40
C LYS A 277 -16.72 -23.75 0.14
N LEU A 278 -16.00 -22.65 -0.01
CA LEU A 278 -16.08 -21.77 -1.17
C LEU A 278 -14.71 -21.75 -1.84
N LEU A 279 -14.65 -22.13 -3.10
CA LEU A 279 -13.48 -22.02 -3.95
C LEU A 279 -13.75 -20.93 -4.99
N VAL A 280 -12.85 -19.99 -5.12
CA VAL A 280 -12.88 -18.96 -6.16
C VAL A 280 -11.62 -19.09 -6.99
N GLY A 281 -11.79 -19.22 -8.30
CA GLY A 281 -10.70 -19.30 -9.27
C GLY A 281 -10.86 -18.22 -10.31
N LEU A 282 -9.82 -17.43 -10.55
CA LEU A 282 -9.75 -16.43 -11.61
C LEU A 282 -8.71 -16.86 -12.64
N ARG A 283 -8.99 -16.68 -13.94
CA ARG A 283 -8.03 -16.93 -15.02
C ARG A 283 -8.04 -15.77 -15.99
N GLY A 284 -6.86 -15.36 -16.43
CA GLY A 284 -6.71 -14.25 -17.40
C GLY A 284 -5.26 -13.82 -17.53
N ASP A 285 -4.92 -13.27 -18.69
CA ASP A 285 -3.54 -12.87 -19.00
C ASP A 285 -3.01 -11.73 -18.12
N ALA A 286 -3.90 -10.92 -17.54
CA ALA A 286 -3.54 -9.84 -16.63
C ALA A 286 -3.25 -10.31 -15.19
N LEU A 287 -3.52 -11.58 -14.86
CA LEU A 287 -3.34 -12.11 -13.52
C LEU A 287 -1.93 -12.68 -13.31
N PRO A 288 -1.42 -12.69 -12.06
CA PRO A 288 -0.21 -13.43 -11.71
C PRO A 288 -0.34 -14.88 -12.16
N GLU A 289 0.69 -15.41 -12.84
CA GLU A 289 0.70 -16.78 -13.39
C GLU A 289 -0.54 -17.14 -14.21
N LYS A 290 -1.26 -16.14 -14.75
CA LYS A 290 -2.53 -16.26 -15.49
C LYS A 290 -3.65 -16.96 -14.72
N HIS A 291 -3.46 -17.20 -13.42
CA HIS A 291 -4.40 -17.94 -12.59
C HIS A 291 -4.24 -17.57 -11.11
N VAL A 292 -5.36 -17.27 -10.46
CA VAL A 292 -5.44 -17.05 -9.01
C VAL A 292 -6.55 -17.92 -8.43
N ALA A 293 -6.26 -18.62 -7.33
CA ALA A 293 -7.25 -19.40 -6.62
C ALA A 293 -7.22 -19.11 -5.12
N ALA A 294 -8.42 -19.03 -4.53
CA ALA A 294 -8.60 -18.89 -3.09
C ALA A 294 -9.69 -19.83 -2.59
N ALA A 295 -9.50 -20.37 -1.39
CA ALA A 295 -10.48 -21.20 -0.71
C ALA A 295 -10.87 -20.55 0.62
N LEU A 296 -12.18 -20.50 0.90
CA LEU A 296 -12.75 -20.10 2.18
C LEU A 296 -13.55 -21.25 2.75
N THR A 297 -13.27 -21.60 4.02
CA THR A 297 -14.06 -22.61 4.74
C THR A 297 -14.49 -22.10 6.09
N GLY A 298 -15.65 -22.58 6.58
CA GLY A 298 -16.11 -22.15 7.89
C GLY A 298 -17.61 -22.31 8.11
N GLY A 299 -18.17 -21.45 8.96
CA GLY A 299 -19.59 -21.31 9.20
C GLY A 299 -20.01 -19.86 9.17
N VAL A 300 -21.21 -19.57 8.67
CA VAL A 300 -21.77 -18.21 8.63
C VAL A 300 -23.20 -18.23 9.15
N LYS A 301 -23.50 -17.32 10.07
CA LYS A 301 -24.85 -17.06 10.57
C LYS A 301 -25.23 -15.62 10.26
N VAL A 302 -26.39 -15.42 9.68
CA VAL A 302 -26.95 -14.09 9.37
C VAL A 302 -28.31 -13.98 10.03
N ASP A 303 -28.57 -12.89 10.73
CA ASP A 303 -29.85 -12.53 11.30
C ASP A 303 -30.22 -11.15 10.72
N LEU A 304 -31.13 -11.12 9.75
CA LEU A 304 -31.52 -9.88 9.06
C LEU A 304 -32.38 -8.97 9.92
N ASP A 305 -33.16 -9.53 10.87
CA ASP A 305 -34.00 -8.71 11.77
C ASP A 305 -33.13 -7.94 12.76
N LYS A 306 -32.05 -8.57 13.24
CA LYS A 306 -31.05 -7.91 14.07
C LYS A 306 -30.00 -7.18 13.24
N GLY A 307 -29.94 -7.41 11.94
CA GLY A 307 -28.91 -6.88 11.06
C GLY A 307 -27.51 -7.37 11.42
N THR A 308 -27.36 -8.65 11.82
CA THR A 308 -26.07 -9.19 12.23
C THR A 308 -25.58 -10.31 11.31
N VAL A 309 -24.25 -10.44 11.20
CA VAL A 309 -23.57 -11.59 10.61
C VAL A 309 -22.45 -12.04 11.53
N ASP A 310 -22.38 -13.34 11.78
CA ASP A 310 -21.30 -14.00 12.50
C ASP A 310 -20.70 -15.09 11.62
N ALA A 311 -19.39 -15.02 11.45
CA ALA A 311 -18.64 -16.04 10.74
C ALA A 311 -17.47 -16.52 11.62
N ASP A 312 -17.66 -17.71 12.20
CA ASP A 312 -16.74 -18.32 13.15
C ASP A 312 -16.86 -19.88 13.09
N PRO A 313 -15.75 -20.58 12.84
CA PRO A 313 -14.47 -20.08 12.36
C PRO A 313 -14.49 -19.77 10.84
N LEU A 314 -13.62 -18.87 10.40
CA LEU A 314 -13.27 -18.68 9.00
C LEU A 314 -11.85 -19.13 8.76
N ASN A 315 -11.61 -19.92 7.70
CA ASN A 315 -10.28 -20.27 7.24
C ASN A 315 -10.15 -19.88 5.78
N LEU A 316 -9.17 -19.06 5.48
CA LEU A 316 -8.82 -18.62 4.13
C LEU A 316 -7.51 -19.26 3.70
N LYS A 317 -7.47 -19.78 2.48
CA LYS A 317 -6.25 -20.27 1.84
C LYS A 317 -6.11 -19.64 0.47
N ALA A 318 -4.96 -19.01 0.21
CA ALA A 318 -4.59 -18.51 -1.10
C ALA A 318 -3.08 -18.65 -1.28
N TRP A 319 -2.64 -19.27 -2.37
CA TRP A 319 -1.25 -19.70 -2.56
C TRP A 319 -0.73 -20.48 -1.33
N ASN A 320 0.41 -20.06 -0.77
CA ASN A 320 0.98 -20.64 0.45
C ASN A 320 0.53 -19.93 1.74
N VAL A 321 -0.39 -18.95 1.64
CA VAL A 321 -0.94 -18.25 2.80
C VAL A 321 -2.18 -18.98 3.33
N HIS A 322 -2.16 -19.27 4.62
CA HIS A 322 -3.30 -19.79 5.36
C HIS A 322 -3.67 -18.77 6.43
N ALA A 323 -4.91 -18.33 6.46
CA ALA A 323 -5.38 -17.43 7.51
C ALA A 323 -6.58 -18.05 8.23
N LYS A 324 -6.66 -17.85 9.54
CA LYS A 324 -7.80 -18.23 10.37
C LYS A 324 -8.33 -17.01 11.07
N GLY A 325 -9.64 -16.91 11.19
CA GLY A 325 -10.21 -15.72 11.82
C GLY A 325 -11.67 -15.87 12.18
N VAL A 326 -12.19 -14.79 12.70
CA VAL A 326 -13.60 -14.59 12.99
C VAL A 326 -14.03 -13.25 12.45
N LEU A 327 -15.28 -13.15 12.02
CA LEU A 327 -15.87 -11.92 11.52
C LEU A 327 -17.26 -11.75 12.16
N HIS A 328 -17.49 -10.61 12.75
CA HIS A 328 -18.77 -10.17 13.30
C HIS A 328 -19.21 -8.90 12.57
N GLY A 329 -20.43 -8.88 12.09
CA GLY A 329 -21.03 -7.71 11.48
C GLY A 329 -22.32 -7.32 12.22
N ARG A 330 -22.61 -6.04 12.25
CA ARG A 330 -23.83 -5.47 12.81
C ARG A 330 -24.35 -4.34 11.94
N GLU A 331 -25.64 -4.03 12.10
CA GLU A 331 -26.33 -2.97 11.36
C GLU A 331 -26.21 -3.13 9.82
N LEU A 332 -26.25 -4.38 9.33
CA LEU A 332 -25.94 -4.74 7.94
C LEU A 332 -26.78 -3.97 6.90
N LEU A 333 -28.02 -3.62 7.24
CA LEU A 333 -28.97 -3.02 6.31
C LEU A 333 -28.97 -1.48 6.32
N THR A 334 -28.34 -0.86 7.33
CA THR A 334 -28.37 0.60 7.54
C THR A 334 -26.98 1.22 7.48
N SER A 335 -26.10 0.81 8.36
CA SER A 335 -24.73 1.29 8.46
C SER A 335 -23.81 0.14 8.84
N PRO A 336 -23.40 -0.71 7.90
CA PRO A 336 -22.64 -1.91 8.18
C PRO A 336 -21.34 -1.64 8.94
N HIS A 337 -21.19 -2.34 10.07
CA HIS A 337 -19.97 -2.35 10.88
C HIS A 337 -19.48 -3.78 11.03
N PHE A 338 -18.23 -3.99 10.74
CA PHE A 338 -17.55 -5.28 10.84
C PHE A 338 -16.43 -5.21 11.86
N SER A 339 -16.28 -6.25 12.65
CA SER A 339 -15.16 -6.45 13.55
C SER A 339 -14.68 -7.89 13.47
N GLY A 340 -13.43 -8.13 13.77
CA GLY A 340 -12.92 -9.49 13.71
C GLY A 340 -11.47 -9.60 14.10
N SER A 341 -11.00 -10.83 14.05
CA SER A 341 -9.59 -11.16 14.21
C SER A 341 -9.12 -12.06 13.09
N LEU A 342 -7.85 -11.95 12.76
CA LEU A 342 -7.20 -12.76 11.74
C LEU A 342 -5.83 -13.20 12.26
N ASN A 343 -5.60 -14.53 12.25
CA ASN A 343 -4.31 -15.15 12.52
C ASN A 343 -3.78 -15.73 11.21
N ILE A 344 -2.59 -15.29 10.82
CA ILE A 344 -1.85 -15.78 9.66
C ILE A 344 -0.58 -16.46 10.20
N PRO A 345 -0.56 -17.79 10.28
CA PRO A 345 0.63 -18.55 10.65
C PRO A 345 1.82 -18.25 9.73
N ALA A 346 3.01 -18.62 10.17
CA ALA A 346 4.21 -18.39 9.39
C ALA A 346 4.13 -18.97 7.97
N PHE A 347 4.41 -18.15 6.97
CA PHE A 347 4.44 -18.53 5.56
C PHE A 347 5.66 -17.92 4.86
N ASP A 348 6.02 -18.44 3.71
CA ASP A 348 7.08 -17.89 2.86
C ASP A 348 6.52 -16.73 2.00
N ALA A 349 6.75 -15.49 2.47
CA ALA A 349 6.31 -14.31 1.74
C ALA A 349 7.14 -14.06 0.47
N ARG A 350 8.36 -14.60 0.38
CA ARG A 350 9.20 -14.55 -0.81
C ARG A 350 8.58 -15.32 -1.96
N GLU A 351 8.06 -16.51 -1.68
CA GLU A 351 7.30 -17.33 -2.62
C GLU A 351 6.04 -16.58 -3.11
N LEU A 352 5.25 -16.05 -2.17
CA LEU A 352 4.05 -15.28 -2.49
C LEU A 352 4.36 -14.07 -3.39
N LEU A 353 5.39 -13.31 -3.05
CA LEU A 353 5.79 -12.13 -3.85
C LEU A 353 6.33 -12.55 -5.22
N GLY A 354 6.99 -13.70 -5.33
CA GLY A 354 7.40 -14.30 -6.60
C GLY A 354 6.20 -14.60 -7.50
N HIS A 355 5.16 -15.25 -6.96
CA HIS A 355 3.91 -15.50 -7.67
C HIS A 355 3.23 -14.20 -8.11
N LEU A 356 3.12 -13.21 -7.22
CA LEU A 356 2.45 -11.94 -7.51
C LEU A 356 3.18 -11.07 -8.54
N SER A 357 4.51 -11.06 -8.54
CA SER A 357 5.33 -10.24 -9.45
C SER A 357 5.70 -10.95 -10.75
N GLY A 358 5.50 -12.26 -10.85
CA GLY A 358 5.95 -13.09 -11.97
C GLY A 358 7.47 -13.20 -12.10
N THR A 359 8.23 -12.67 -11.13
CA THR A 359 9.70 -12.70 -11.12
C THR A 359 10.22 -13.05 -9.73
N PRO A 360 11.29 -13.86 -9.60
CA PRO A 360 11.88 -14.14 -8.30
C PRO A 360 12.37 -12.86 -7.62
N LEU A 361 12.05 -12.71 -6.33
CA LEU A 361 12.50 -11.57 -5.55
C LEU A 361 14.03 -11.64 -5.34
N ASN A 362 14.74 -10.60 -5.76
CA ASN A 362 16.19 -10.49 -5.60
C ASN A 362 16.54 -9.62 -4.39
N THR A 363 16.93 -10.25 -3.29
CA THR A 363 17.35 -9.59 -2.04
C THR A 363 18.78 -9.97 -1.70
N ALA A 364 19.48 -9.12 -0.95
CA ALA A 364 20.85 -9.36 -0.52
C ALA A 364 21.00 -10.65 0.31
N ASP A 365 19.96 -11.01 1.06
CA ASP A 365 19.88 -12.28 1.78
C ASP A 365 18.78 -13.17 1.16
N GLY A 366 19.16 -14.30 0.56
CA GLY A 366 18.23 -15.27 -0.02
C GLY A 366 17.31 -15.97 1.00
N GLN A 367 17.54 -15.81 2.32
CA GLN A 367 16.68 -16.31 3.39
C GLN A 367 15.71 -15.24 3.91
N ALA A 368 15.78 -14.00 3.41
CA ALA A 368 14.87 -12.94 3.80
C ALA A 368 13.43 -13.21 3.32
N LEU A 369 12.41 -12.85 4.13
CA LEU A 369 10.98 -12.99 3.84
C LEU A 369 10.45 -14.44 3.83
N ARG A 370 11.19 -15.42 4.37
CA ARG A 370 10.74 -16.81 4.40
C ARG A 370 9.82 -17.18 5.57
N ALA A 371 9.79 -16.35 6.60
CA ALA A 371 8.97 -16.58 7.79
C ALA A 371 8.21 -15.31 8.17
N VAL A 372 7.08 -15.07 7.54
CA VAL A 372 6.18 -13.94 7.86
C VAL A 372 4.93 -14.47 8.51
N SER A 373 4.54 -13.91 9.66
CA SER A 373 3.28 -14.22 10.34
C SER A 373 2.62 -12.95 10.88
N ALA A 374 1.31 -12.99 11.07
CA ALA A 374 0.58 -11.88 11.65
C ALA A 374 -0.63 -12.33 12.46
N ASP A 375 -0.84 -11.71 13.61
CA ASP A 375 -2.07 -11.72 14.38
C ASP A 375 -2.64 -10.32 14.41
N MET A 376 -3.90 -10.15 14.04
CA MET A 376 -4.51 -8.83 13.96
C MET A 376 -5.97 -8.84 14.41
N GLU A 377 -6.39 -7.71 14.96
CA GLU A 377 -7.79 -7.39 15.25
C GLU A 377 -8.16 -6.14 14.46
N PHE A 378 -9.34 -6.16 13.85
CA PHE A 378 -9.77 -5.07 12.99
C PHE A 378 -11.23 -4.68 13.22
N ASN A 379 -11.54 -3.44 12.89
CA ASN A 379 -12.87 -2.89 12.77
C ASN A 379 -13.01 -2.18 11.42
N ALA A 380 -14.16 -2.29 10.78
CA ALA A 380 -14.41 -1.65 9.51
C ALA A 380 -15.86 -1.21 9.38
N SER A 381 -16.09 -0.13 8.64
CA SER A 381 -17.40 0.35 8.24
C SER A 381 -17.38 0.71 6.75
N THR A 382 -18.45 1.26 6.24
CA THR A 382 -18.51 1.74 4.85
C THR A 382 -17.61 2.94 4.59
N THR A 383 -17.15 3.64 5.62
CA THR A 383 -16.37 4.88 5.52
C THR A 383 -14.99 4.80 6.16
N ALA A 384 -14.72 3.81 7.00
CA ALA A 384 -13.49 3.73 7.78
C ALA A 384 -13.06 2.28 8.01
N ALA A 385 -11.75 2.08 8.20
CA ALA A 385 -11.16 0.82 8.63
C ALA A 385 -10.11 1.08 9.72
N GLU A 386 -10.07 0.20 10.71
CA GLU A 386 -9.12 0.26 11.82
C GLU A 386 -8.49 -1.10 12.06
N LEU A 387 -7.19 -1.12 12.17
CA LEU A 387 -6.39 -2.21 12.69
C LEU A 387 -6.11 -1.90 14.16
N SER A 388 -6.97 -2.38 15.05
CA SER A 388 -6.92 -2.06 16.48
C SER A 388 -5.75 -2.75 17.19
N LYS A 389 -5.25 -3.84 16.62
CA LYS A 389 -4.10 -4.58 17.12
C LYS A 389 -3.39 -5.28 15.97
N LEU A 390 -2.08 -5.14 15.91
CA LEU A 390 -1.20 -5.90 15.03
C LEU A 390 -0.07 -6.50 15.86
N GLN A 391 0.19 -7.79 15.68
CA GLN A 391 1.38 -8.49 16.13
C GLN A 391 1.90 -9.28 14.93
N ALA A 392 2.94 -8.79 14.28
CA ALA A 392 3.52 -9.44 13.11
C ALA A 392 4.97 -9.83 13.37
N LYS A 393 5.43 -10.87 12.69
CA LYS A 393 6.83 -11.24 12.62
C LYS A 393 7.26 -11.22 11.16
N LEU A 394 8.39 -10.60 10.91
CA LEU A 394 9.08 -10.59 9.64
C LEU A 394 10.44 -11.26 9.85
N ASP A 395 10.55 -12.54 9.54
CA ASP A 395 11.66 -13.41 9.93
C ASP A 395 11.88 -13.38 11.45
N ARG A 396 12.91 -12.67 11.93
CA ARG A 396 13.20 -12.49 13.36
C ARG A 396 12.66 -11.20 13.94
N THR A 397 12.29 -10.24 13.08
CA THR A 397 11.79 -8.92 13.47
C THR A 397 10.35 -9.03 13.95
N ARG A 398 10.06 -8.46 15.11
CA ARG A 398 8.70 -8.32 15.65
C ARG A 398 8.20 -6.90 15.37
N ILE A 399 6.99 -6.82 14.86
CA ILE A 399 6.29 -5.57 14.56
C ILE A 399 4.97 -5.60 15.33
N THR A 400 4.71 -4.56 16.11
CA THR A 400 3.43 -4.39 16.82
C THR A 400 2.87 -3.00 16.52
N GLY A 401 1.55 -2.86 16.62
CA GLY A 401 0.98 -1.53 16.44
C GLY A 401 -0.49 -1.50 16.12
N THR A 402 -0.91 -0.32 15.70
CA THR A 402 -2.27 0.01 15.31
C THR A 402 -2.23 0.88 14.06
N ALA A 403 -3.29 0.81 13.24
CA ALA A 403 -3.45 1.70 12.08
C ALA A 403 -4.94 1.99 11.87
N SER A 404 -5.28 3.16 11.37
CA SER A 404 -6.63 3.48 10.95
C SER A 404 -6.63 4.32 9.68
N LEU A 405 -7.67 4.10 8.89
CA LEU A 405 -8.02 4.86 7.71
C LEU A 405 -9.43 5.37 7.92
N ALA A 406 -9.56 6.67 8.15
CA ALA A 406 -10.85 7.33 8.29
C ALA A 406 -11.19 8.05 6.98
N ASP A 407 -12.48 8.06 6.62
CA ASP A 407 -13.03 8.68 5.42
C ASP A 407 -12.36 8.19 4.12
N PHE A 408 -12.89 7.10 3.54
CA PHE A 408 -12.36 6.55 2.28
C PHE A 408 -12.43 7.52 1.09
N SER A 409 -13.30 8.55 1.15
CA SER A 409 -13.40 9.59 0.12
C SER A 409 -12.32 10.67 0.26
N HIS A 410 -11.90 10.97 1.49
CA HIS A 410 -10.80 11.88 1.83
C HIS A 410 -9.86 11.19 2.83
N PRO A 411 -9.01 10.26 2.37
CA PRO A 411 -8.31 9.34 3.24
C PRO A 411 -7.43 10.00 4.30
N ALA A 412 -7.73 9.74 5.58
CA ALA A 412 -6.94 10.16 6.71
C ALA A 412 -6.29 8.94 7.38
N TYR A 413 -4.98 8.82 7.21
CA TYR A 413 -4.19 7.71 7.73
C TYR A 413 -3.62 8.02 9.10
N ARG A 414 -3.82 7.15 10.07
CA ARG A 414 -3.16 7.20 11.38
C ARG A 414 -2.53 5.87 11.69
N PHE A 415 -1.32 5.88 12.22
CA PHE A 415 -0.66 4.65 12.63
C PHE A 415 0.33 4.86 13.77
N ARG A 416 0.52 3.79 14.56
CA ARG A 416 1.57 3.68 15.57
C ARG A 416 2.17 2.29 15.48
N PHE A 417 3.43 2.22 15.05
CA PHE A 417 4.14 0.95 14.95
C PHE A 417 5.38 0.94 15.83
N ALA A 418 5.65 -0.22 16.40
CA ALA A 418 6.88 -0.53 17.11
C ALA A 418 7.53 -1.75 16.48
N VAL A 419 8.80 -1.60 16.11
CA VAL A 419 9.67 -2.64 15.55
C VAL A 419 10.78 -2.89 16.53
N ASP A 420 11.10 -4.13 16.87
CA ASP A 420 12.17 -4.46 17.82
C ASP A 420 13.58 -4.33 17.20
N ASP A 421 13.99 -5.24 16.36
CA ASP A 421 15.31 -5.27 15.70
C ASP A 421 15.12 -5.66 14.23
N ILE A 422 15.59 -4.81 13.31
CA ILE A 422 15.52 -5.07 11.88
C ILE A 422 16.86 -4.78 11.19
N ASP A 423 17.36 -5.75 10.45
CA ASP A 423 18.44 -5.59 9.47
C ASP A 423 17.81 -5.37 8.08
N ALA A 424 17.57 -4.09 7.74
CA ALA A 424 16.94 -3.73 6.48
C ALA A 424 17.80 -4.06 5.26
N ASP A 425 19.13 -4.14 5.43
CA ASP A 425 20.06 -4.49 4.34
C ASP A 425 19.79 -5.88 3.76
N ARG A 426 19.21 -6.80 4.56
CA ARG A 426 18.85 -8.15 4.12
C ARG A 426 17.76 -8.16 3.05
N TYR A 427 16.86 -7.18 3.10
CA TYR A 427 15.67 -7.07 2.25
C TYR A 427 15.89 -6.21 0.99
N LEU A 428 16.98 -5.43 0.98
CA LEU A 428 17.36 -4.62 -0.17
C LEU A 428 17.96 -5.50 -1.28
N PRO A 429 17.94 -5.06 -2.54
CA PRO A 429 18.68 -5.72 -3.61
C PRO A 429 20.17 -5.85 -3.27
N PRO A 430 20.88 -6.89 -3.74
CA PRO A 430 22.32 -7.00 -3.55
C PRO A 430 23.03 -5.74 -4.04
N ALA A 431 23.99 -5.23 -3.25
CA ALA A 431 24.82 -4.12 -3.70
C ALA A 431 25.59 -4.58 -4.97
N THR A 432 25.38 -3.93 -6.07
CA THR A 432 26.18 -4.17 -7.29
C THR A 432 27.63 -3.91 -6.98
N ALA A 433 28.52 -4.84 -7.42
CA ALA A 433 29.95 -4.75 -7.20
C ALA A 433 30.48 -3.35 -7.55
N ALA A 434 31.43 -2.84 -6.75
CA ALA A 434 32.00 -1.51 -6.84
C ALA A 434 32.42 -1.17 -8.29
N GLY A 435 31.68 -0.30 -8.95
CA GLY A 435 31.87 0.09 -10.35
C GLY A 435 30.61 0.37 -11.13
N ALA A 436 29.50 -0.22 -10.76
CA ALA A 436 28.20 0.16 -11.33
C ALA A 436 27.60 1.31 -10.51
N LYS A 437 27.26 2.42 -11.17
CA LYS A 437 26.44 3.48 -10.57
C LYS A 437 25.24 2.83 -9.87
N PRO A 438 24.85 3.28 -8.67
CA PRO A 438 23.66 2.76 -8.00
C PRO A 438 22.51 2.73 -9.00
N ALA A 439 22.02 1.54 -9.30
CA ALA A 439 20.78 1.41 -10.03
C ALA A 439 19.70 2.00 -9.13
N THR A 440 19.21 3.15 -9.51
CA THR A 440 17.93 3.70 -9.00
C THR A 440 16.90 2.60 -9.12
N PRO A 441 15.96 2.44 -8.15
CA PRO A 441 14.89 1.46 -8.27
C PRO A 441 14.21 1.64 -9.62
N ALA A 442 14.32 0.62 -10.46
CA ALA A 442 13.66 0.60 -11.76
C ALA A 442 12.16 0.37 -11.55
N THR A 443 11.44 1.47 -11.42
CA THR A 443 10.03 1.58 -11.78
C THR A 443 9.79 3.04 -12.14
N ALA A 444 9.98 3.35 -13.38
CA ALA A 444 9.32 4.33 -14.23
C ALA A 444 10.30 4.78 -15.31
N ALA A 445 9.95 4.46 -16.52
CA ALA A 445 10.63 4.91 -17.72
C ALA A 445 10.73 6.45 -17.75
N GLY A 446 11.93 6.98 -18.08
CA GLY A 446 12.17 8.39 -18.34
C GLY A 446 13.27 8.97 -17.45
N ALA A 447 14.50 8.97 -17.94
CA ALA A 447 15.66 9.58 -17.28
C ALA A 447 15.62 11.10 -17.38
N GLY A 448 14.78 11.72 -16.56
CA GLY A 448 14.95 13.06 -16.01
C GLY A 448 14.84 12.88 -14.50
N ALA A 449 15.59 13.64 -13.69
CA ALA A 449 15.43 13.62 -12.24
C ALA A 449 13.93 13.72 -11.91
N ALA A 450 13.36 12.63 -11.36
CA ALA A 450 11.91 12.53 -11.16
C ALA A 450 11.43 13.75 -10.35
N GLU A 451 10.54 14.53 -10.95
CA GLU A 451 9.92 15.65 -10.25
C GLU A 451 9.11 15.15 -9.04
N LEU A 452 9.11 15.92 -7.99
CA LEU A 452 8.31 15.63 -6.81
C LEU A 452 6.81 15.65 -7.19
N PRO A 453 6.04 14.60 -6.89
CA PRO A 453 4.62 14.51 -7.25
C PRO A 453 3.76 15.44 -6.35
N LEU A 454 3.85 16.74 -6.55
CA LEU A 454 3.21 17.75 -5.70
C LEU A 454 1.70 17.55 -5.51
N PRO A 455 0.91 17.16 -6.55
CA PRO A 455 -0.52 16.90 -6.34
C PRO A 455 -0.79 15.80 -5.32
N MET A 456 -0.05 14.68 -5.40
CA MET A 456 -0.15 13.58 -4.44
C MET A 456 0.29 14.01 -3.04
N LEU A 457 1.38 14.79 -2.91
CA LEU A 457 1.87 15.28 -1.62
C LEU A 457 0.87 16.24 -0.95
N ARG A 458 0.09 17.00 -1.73
CA ARG A 458 -0.95 17.90 -1.21
C ARG A 458 -2.17 17.17 -0.67
N SER A 459 -2.49 16.01 -1.22
CA SER A 459 -3.64 15.22 -0.79
C SER A 459 -3.37 14.36 0.45
N LEU A 460 -2.12 14.25 0.88
CA LEU A 460 -1.76 13.44 2.04
C LEU A 460 -2.36 14.00 3.33
N ASN A 461 -3.02 13.12 4.09
CA ASN A 461 -3.48 13.36 5.45
C ASN A 461 -3.01 12.19 6.33
N ILE A 462 -1.88 12.37 6.98
CA ILE A 462 -1.18 11.32 7.74
C ILE A 462 -0.82 11.84 9.13
N ASP A 463 -1.03 11.02 10.16
CA ASP A 463 -0.50 11.19 11.51
C ASP A 463 0.07 9.84 11.97
N GLY A 464 1.37 9.67 11.87
CA GLY A 464 2.06 8.41 12.06
C GLY A 464 3.21 8.48 13.05
N HIS A 465 3.36 7.41 13.82
CA HIS A 465 4.47 7.25 14.76
C HIS A 465 5.10 5.87 14.54
N LEU A 466 6.43 5.87 14.42
CA LEU A 466 7.22 4.64 14.31
C LEU A 466 8.33 4.67 15.37
N THR A 467 8.45 3.59 16.12
CA THR A 467 9.59 3.35 17.00
C THR A 467 10.33 2.10 16.52
N VAL A 468 11.66 2.13 16.49
CA VAL A 468 12.48 0.97 16.14
C VAL A 468 13.57 0.82 17.20
N GLY A 469 13.62 -0.35 17.85
CA GLY A 469 14.63 -0.62 18.87
C GLY A 469 16.03 -0.63 18.27
N LYS A 470 16.23 -1.40 17.19
CA LYS A 470 17.49 -1.43 16.47
C LYS A 470 17.26 -1.56 14.96
N LEU A 471 17.94 -0.73 14.19
CA LEU A 471 17.91 -0.71 12.73
C LEU A 471 19.31 -0.78 12.17
N LYS A 472 19.54 -1.72 11.27
CA LYS A 472 20.69 -1.70 10.38
C LYS A 472 20.22 -1.40 8.97
N ILE A 473 20.72 -0.32 8.37
CA ILE A 473 20.37 0.13 7.03
C ILE A 473 21.55 0.83 6.36
N ALA A 474 21.85 0.49 5.12
CA ALA A 474 23.00 1.01 4.37
C ALA A 474 24.31 0.91 5.19
N ARG A 475 24.46 -0.19 5.93
CA ARG A 475 25.55 -0.50 6.88
C ARG A 475 25.53 0.32 8.18
N LEU A 476 24.70 1.37 8.28
CA LEU A 476 24.56 2.14 9.49
C LEU A 476 23.79 1.32 10.54
N THR A 477 24.26 1.41 11.78
CA THR A 477 23.58 0.82 12.94
C THR A 477 23.03 1.94 13.82
N LEU A 478 21.70 1.96 13.95
CA LEU A 478 20.96 2.91 14.76
C LEU A 478 20.17 2.16 15.84
N SER A 479 19.93 2.79 16.97
CA SER A 479 19.07 2.27 18.02
C SER A 479 18.14 3.34 18.59
N ASP A 480 17.09 2.90 19.29
CA ASP A 480 16.10 3.78 19.91
C ASP A 480 15.53 4.84 18.97
N ILE A 481 15.23 4.41 17.73
CA ILE A 481 14.70 5.30 16.70
C ILE A 481 13.27 5.70 17.06
N LYS A 482 12.99 6.99 16.97
CA LYS A 482 11.66 7.57 17.10
C LYS A 482 11.41 8.46 15.88
N LEU A 483 10.36 8.16 15.15
CA LEU A 483 9.94 8.90 13.97
C LEU A 483 8.46 9.26 14.08
N GLY A 484 8.16 10.56 14.05
CA GLY A 484 6.83 11.08 13.86
C GLY A 484 6.67 11.61 12.43
N LEU A 485 5.59 11.26 11.77
CA LEU A 485 5.22 11.74 10.43
C LEU A 485 3.88 12.44 10.52
N LYS A 486 3.83 13.71 10.17
CA LYS A 486 2.58 14.46 10.04
C LYS A 486 2.50 15.06 8.66
N ALA A 487 1.45 14.72 7.92
CA ALA A 487 1.16 15.30 6.61
C ALA A 487 -0.28 15.83 6.61
N ALA A 488 -0.45 17.09 6.25
CA ALA A 488 -1.76 17.69 6.12
C ALA A 488 -1.68 18.91 5.21
N ALA A 489 -2.68 19.07 4.33
CA ALA A 489 -2.84 20.25 3.46
C ALA A 489 -1.54 20.65 2.73
N GLY A 490 -0.80 19.69 2.21
CA GLY A 490 0.44 19.89 1.46
C GLY A 490 1.68 20.21 2.30
N THR A 491 1.60 20.13 3.62
CA THR A 491 2.75 20.23 4.52
C THR A 491 3.06 18.85 5.10
N ILE A 492 4.28 18.37 4.95
CA ILE A 492 4.75 17.09 5.47
C ILE A 492 5.88 17.37 6.43
N ARG A 493 5.79 16.87 7.67
CA ARG A 493 6.81 17.03 8.69
C ARG A 493 7.20 15.70 9.31
N LEU A 494 8.49 15.45 9.39
CA LEU A 494 9.09 14.36 10.16
C LEU A 494 9.62 14.92 11.47
N TYR A 495 8.86 14.75 12.56
CA TYR A 495 9.20 15.22 13.90
C TYR A 495 8.38 14.49 14.98
N PRO A 496 8.99 13.97 16.05
CA PRO A 496 10.44 13.89 16.24
C PRO A 496 11.08 12.95 15.24
N LEU A 497 12.34 13.23 14.90
CA LEU A 497 13.22 12.31 14.21
C LEU A 497 14.46 12.14 15.11
N ALA A 498 14.60 11.02 15.80
CA ALA A 498 15.62 10.80 16.78
C ALA A 498 16.16 9.37 16.75
N ALA A 499 17.44 9.21 17.02
CA ALA A 499 18.10 7.92 17.13
C ALA A 499 19.36 8.00 18.01
N GLN A 500 19.81 6.87 18.52
CA GLN A 500 21.16 6.69 19.01
C GLN A 500 22.02 6.05 17.92
N LEU A 501 23.24 6.52 17.75
CA LEU A 501 24.19 5.99 16.78
C LEU A 501 25.63 6.24 17.25
N TYR A 502 26.49 5.24 17.12
CA TYR A 502 27.94 5.33 17.39
C TYR A 502 28.30 6.05 18.70
N GLY A 503 27.59 5.71 19.79
CA GLY A 503 27.84 6.24 21.13
C GLY A 503 27.27 7.65 21.38
N GLY A 504 26.65 8.27 20.39
CA GLY A 504 26.00 9.57 20.49
C GLY A 504 24.55 9.55 20.11
N THR A 505 23.96 10.73 19.95
CA THR A 505 22.55 10.91 19.62
C THR A 505 22.36 11.75 18.36
N TYR A 506 21.34 11.40 17.58
CA TYR A 506 20.83 12.18 16.48
C TYR A 506 19.44 12.73 16.79
N ARG A 507 19.18 13.96 16.41
CA ARG A 507 17.86 14.61 16.45
C ARG A 507 17.67 15.42 15.20
N GLY A 508 16.47 15.29 14.60
CA GLY A 508 16.10 15.96 13.37
C GLY A 508 14.67 16.49 13.39
N ASP A 509 14.45 17.49 12.56
CA ASP A 509 13.16 18.05 12.18
C ASP A 509 13.22 18.40 10.71
N LEU A 510 12.51 17.63 9.90
CA LEU A 510 12.45 17.81 8.46
C LEU A 510 11.04 18.19 8.05
N GLN A 511 10.89 19.28 7.30
CA GLN A 511 9.61 19.77 6.80
C GLN A 511 9.67 19.98 5.29
N LEU A 512 8.67 19.44 4.59
CA LEU A 512 8.44 19.66 3.17
C LEU A 512 7.10 20.40 2.98
N ASP A 513 7.13 21.59 2.38
CA ASP A 513 5.95 22.35 1.99
C ASP A 513 5.74 22.25 0.49
N ALA A 514 4.70 21.50 0.09
CA ALA A 514 4.33 21.23 -1.30
C ALA A 514 3.20 22.15 -1.82
N ARG A 515 2.78 23.18 -1.06
CA ARG A 515 1.64 24.06 -1.41
C ARG A 515 1.95 25.00 -2.58
N GLY A 516 3.22 25.38 -2.73
CA GLY A 516 3.68 26.29 -3.78
C GLY A 516 3.84 25.61 -5.15
N LYS A 517 4.29 26.37 -6.16
CA LYS A 517 4.64 25.84 -7.49
C LYS A 517 5.86 24.90 -7.44
N ALA A 518 6.74 25.06 -6.47
CA ALA A 518 7.85 24.18 -6.15
C ALA A 518 7.81 23.81 -4.67
N ALA A 519 8.35 22.67 -4.30
CA ALA A 519 8.44 22.24 -2.91
C ALA A 519 9.51 23.05 -2.16
N ARG A 520 9.24 23.40 -0.91
CA ARG A 520 10.21 24.00 0.01
C ARG A 520 10.59 22.95 1.06
N LEU A 521 11.86 22.59 1.12
CA LEU A 521 12.43 21.70 2.12
C LEU A 521 13.07 22.54 3.23
N GLY A 522 12.76 22.23 4.49
CA GLY A 522 13.44 22.73 5.68
C GLY A 522 14.02 21.58 6.47
N MET A 523 15.24 21.72 6.95
CA MET A 523 15.96 20.70 7.73
C MET A 523 16.62 21.35 8.94
N ASN A 524 16.47 20.75 10.12
CA ASN A 524 17.17 21.14 11.33
C ASN A 524 17.67 19.87 12.03
N GLU A 525 18.92 19.51 11.76
CA GLU A 525 19.50 18.22 12.12
C GLU A 525 20.67 18.43 13.10
N SER A 526 20.81 17.54 14.04
CA SER A 526 21.92 17.58 15.02
C SER A 526 22.43 16.19 15.39
N LEU A 527 23.74 16.07 15.41
CA LEU A 527 24.49 14.96 16.00
C LEU A 527 25.16 15.46 17.28
N HIS A 528 25.07 14.73 18.35
CA HIS A 528 25.71 15.06 19.62
C HIS A 528 26.51 13.88 20.14
N ALA A 529 27.79 14.13 20.46
CA ALA A 529 28.76 13.18 21.03
C ALA A 529 28.94 11.90 20.17
N VAL A 530 28.84 11.99 18.83
CA VAL A 530 28.93 10.84 17.93
C VAL A 530 30.38 10.51 17.61
N GLN A 531 30.73 9.23 17.67
CA GLN A 531 32.04 8.75 17.19
C GLN A 531 32.05 8.76 15.65
N ILE A 532 32.71 9.77 15.09
CA ILE A 532 32.70 10.05 13.64
C ILE A 532 33.49 9.00 12.85
N GLY A 533 34.52 8.37 13.41
CA GLY A 533 35.32 7.36 12.73
C GLY A 533 34.51 6.15 12.27
N PRO A 534 33.82 5.43 13.15
CA PRO A 534 32.93 4.36 12.76
C PRO A 534 31.80 4.82 11.81
N LEU A 535 31.17 5.97 12.08
CA LEU A 535 30.15 6.54 11.20
C LEU A 535 30.68 6.79 9.79
N SER A 536 31.88 7.37 9.66
CA SER A 536 32.55 7.65 8.37
C SER A 536 32.87 6.35 7.60
N ARG A 537 33.33 5.32 8.29
CA ARG A 537 33.63 4.01 7.67
C ARG A 537 32.35 3.36 7.11
N ASP A 538 31.27 3.35 7.90
CA ASP A 538 30.03 2.67 7.52
C ASP A 538 29.31 3.44 6.41
N LEU A 539 29.24 4.78 6.51
CA LEU A 539 28.53 5.63 5.55
C LEU A 539 29.32 5.83 4.25
N LEU A 540 30.64 6.14 4.35
CA LEU A 540 31.44 6.53 3.20
C LEU A 540 32.39 5.41 2.70
N GLN A 541 32.46 4.29 3.44
CA GLN A 541 33.42 3.20 3.21
C GLN A 541 34.89 3.68 3.23
N LYS A 542 35.14 4.80 3.91
CA LYS A 542 36.44 5.42 4.04
C LYS A 542 36.61 5.94 5.47
N ASP A 543 37.77 5.70 6.07
CA ASP A 543 38.15 6.26 7.37
C ASP A 543 38.78 7.64 7.16
N LEU A 544 37.97 8.64 6.77
CA LEU A 544 38.47 9.97 6.45
C LEU A 544 38.79 10.79 7.68
N VAL A 545 37.91 10.76 8.68
CA VAL A 545 38.03 11.56 9.91
C VAL A 545 37.51 10.73 11.07
N ALA A 546 38.25 10.72 12.17
CA ALA A 546 37.85 10.13 13.44
C ALA A 546 37.86 11.19 14.55
N GLY A 547 37.06 10.95 15.59
CA GLY A 547 36.93 11.84 16.75
C GLY A 547 35.53 11.77 17.32
N ASN A 548 35.34 12.33 18.51
CA ASN A 548 34.03 12.51 19.11
C ASN A 548 33.45 13.86 18.65
N GLY A 549 32.24 13.84 18.07
CA GLY A 549 31.75 14.99 17.34
C GLY A 549 30.34 15.43 17.59
N ASN A 550 30.17 16.72 17.44
CA ASN A 550 28.87 17.38 17.33
C ASN A 550 28.75 17.97 15.93
N VAL A 551 27.60 17.80 15.30
CA VAL A 551 27.26 18.40 14.00
C VAL A 551 25.89 19.05 14.11
N ARG A 552 25.72 20.22 13.52
CA ARG A 552 24.42 20.89 13.40
C ARG A 552 24.22 21.39 11.97
N LEU A 553 23.07 21.10 11.42
CA LEU A 553 22.65 21.54 10.10
C LEU A 553 21.32 22.27 10.22
N GLN A 554 21.24 23.45 9.67
CA GLN A 554 19.99 24.21 9.55
C GLN A 554 19.91 24.73 8.12
N LEU A 555 19.14 24.03 7.29
CA LEU A 555 19.14 24.22 5.84
C LEU A 555 17.70 24.38 5.33
N THR A 556 17.55 25.19 4.28
CA THR A 556 16.32 25.32 3.52
C THR A 556 16.64 25.31 2.04
N GLY A 557 15.77 24.66 1.23
CA GLY A 557 15.89 24.61 -0.21
C GLY A 557 14.54 24.67 -0.90
N THR A 558 14.49 25.04 -2.16
CA THR A 558 13.26 25.08 -2.96
C THR A 558 13.52 24.46 -4.32
N GLY A 559 12.66 23.55 -4.77
CA GLY A 559 12.82 22.90 -6.06
C GLY A 559 11.76 21.85 -6.34
N LEU A 560 11.73 21.38 -7.58
CA LEU A 560 10.86 20.29 -8.04
C LEU A 560 11.57 18.93 -8.04
N SER A 561 12.89 18.94 -7.94
CA SER A 561 13.72 17.74 -7.94
C SER A 561 14.81 17.81 -6.85
N PRO A 562 15.40 16.67 -6.43
CA PRO A 562 16.52 16.65 -5.50
C PRO A 562 17.72 17.50 -5.95
N ASP A 563 17.99 17.55 -7.26
CA ASP A 563 19.10 18.33 -7.81
C ASP A 563 18.81 19.85 -7.77
N GLU A 564 17.58 20.27 -8.00
CA GLU A 564 17.18 21.66 -7.80
C GLU A 564 17.26 22.05 -6.32
N LEU A 565 16.82 21.19 -5.41
CA LEU A 565 16.95 21.43 -3.98
C LEU A 565 18.42 21.64 -3.59
N LYS A 566 19.37 20.83 -4.09
CA LYS A 566 20.82 21.00 -3.87
C LYS A 566 21.34 22.35 -4.37
N ARG A 567 20.87 22.82 -5.54
CA ARG A 567 21.27 24.10 -6.14
C ARG A 567 20.71 25.34 -5.42
N THR A 568 19.59 25.17 -4.74
CA THR A 568 18.89 26.25 -4.05
C THR A 568 19.12 26.28 -2.55
N VAL A 569 19.78 25.25 -2.01
CA VAL A 569 19.93 25.12 -0.55
C VAL A 569 20.70 26.29 0.05
N THR A 570 20.16 26.83 1.14
CA THR A 570 20.73 27.92 1.93
C THR A 570 20.66 27.58 3.41
N GLY A 571 21.52 28.19 4.23
CA GLY A 571 21.47 28.02 5.67
C GLY A 571 22.82 28.00 6.35
N HIS A 572 22.94 27.23 7.43
CA HIS A 572 24.11 27.17 8.28
C HIS A 572 24.46 25.72 8.60
N ILE A 573 25.77 25.46 8.67
CA ILE A 573 26.35 24.19 9.11
C ILE A 573 27.37 24.49 10.18
N GLY A 574 27.44 23.68 11.22
CA GLY A 574 28.48 23.74 12.22
C GLY A 574 28.93 22.34 12.64
N PHE A 575 30.20 22.15 12.84
CA PHE A 575 30.73 20.92 13.43
C PHE A 575 31.84 21.22 14.46
N SER A 576 31.98 20.33 15.42
CA SER A 576 33.06 20.36 16.40
C SER A 576 33.43 18.93 16.77
N LEU A 577 34.64 18.52 16.41
CA LEU A 577 35.22 17.23 16.71
C LEU A 577 36.35 17.39 17.75
N HIS A 578 36.44 16.45 18.65
CA HIS A 578 37.44 16.43 19.72
C HIS A 578 38.18 15.09 19.72
N HIS A 579 39.48 15.14 20.08
CA HIS A 579 40.35 13.97 20.28
C HIS A 579 40.30 13.02 19.08
N GLY A 580 40.70 13.50 17.90
CA GLY A 580 40.57 12.77 16.67
C GLY A 580 41.78 12.86 15.76
N ARG A 581 41.52 12.40 14.52
CA ARG A 581 42.51 12.45 13.44
C ARG A 581 41.83 12.65 12.10
N VAL A 582 42.50 13.32 11.19
CA VAL A 582 42.21 13.33 9.74
C VAL A 582 43.16 12.36 9.07
N ASN A 583 42.62 11.35 8.39
CA ASN A 583 43.40 10.34 7.68
C ASN A 583 43.64 10.75 6.21
N GLY A 584 44.67 10.21 5.57
CA GLY A 584 45.00 10.50 4.19
C GLY A 584 45.90 11.73 4.00
N VAL A 585 46.18 12.51 5.07
CA VAL A 585 47.10 13.62 5.04
C VAL A 585 47.84 13.74 6.37
N ASN A 586 49.15 13.79 6.34
CA ASN A 586 49.99 14.18 7.47
C ASN A 586 50.51 15.59 7.22
N LEU A 587 49.82 16.60 7.75
CA LEU A 587 50.17 18.00 7.56
C LEU A 587 51.56 18.31 8.08
N LEU A 588 51.99 17.66 9.20
CA LEU A 588 53.31 17.84 9.76
C LEU A 588 54.41 17.31 8.84
N ASP A 589 54.25 16.09 8.33
CA ASP A 589 55.15 15.46 7.38
C ASP A 589 55.25 16.25 6.06
N MET A 590 54.09 16.70 5.54
CA MET A 590 54.05 17.51 4.33
C MET A 590 54.82 18.83 4.50
N ILE A 591 54.60 19.54 5.61
CA ILE A 591 55.34 20.79 5.90
C ILE A 591 56.81 20.50 6.08
N GLN A 592 57.19 19.42 6.75
CA GLN A 592 58.59 19.05 7.00
C GLN A 592 59.29 18.69 5.69
N LYS A 593 58.70 17.88 4.82
CA LYS A 593 59.28 17.54 3.50
C LYS A 593 59.53 18.75 2.64
N ASP A 594 58.68 19.73 2.63
CA ASP A 594 58.89 20.96 1.90
C ASP A 594 59.91 21.87 2.58
N TYR A 595 59.99 21.87 3.92
CA TYR A 595 60.95 22.64 4.68
C TYR A 595 62.39 22.12 4.56
N VAL A 596 62.58 20.80 4.51
CA VAL A 596 63.94 20.16 4.33
C VAL A 596 64.59 20.58 3.01
N LYS A 597 63.84 20.98 1.97
CA LYS A 597 64.40 21.55 0.74
C LYS A 597 65.19 22.85 0.99
N TYR A 598 64.93 23.54 2.09
CA TYR A 598 65.55 24.84 2.41
C TYR A 598 66.46 24.84 3.64
N VAL A 599 66.35 23.81 4.55
CA VAL A 599 67.10 23.72 5.80
C VAL A 599 67.50 22.26 6.05
N GLN A 600 68.79 21.95 5.90
CA GLN A 600 69.35 20.57 5.93
C GLN A 600 69.29 19.83 7.27
N ALA A 601 68.71 20.37 8.36
CA ALA A 601 68.90 19.88 9.73
C ALA A 601 67.64 19.47 10.50
N LEU A 602 66.56 19.08 9.84
CA LEU A 602 65.30 18.69 10.55
C LEU A 602 64.94 17.22 10.30
N ALA A 603 65.46 16.31 11.11
CA ALA A 603 64.93 14.95 11.22
C ALA A 603 63.97 14.88 12.40
N MET A 604 62.66 14.93 12.13
CA MET A 604 61.63 14.61 13.09
C MET A 604 60.98 13.27 12.78
N ASP A 605 60.66 12.54 13.79
CA ASP A 605 59.71 11.45 13.66
C ASP A 605 58.29 12.04 13.52
N THR A 606 57.84 12.19 12.26
CA THR A 606 56.47 12.68 11.93
C THR A 606 55.43 11.58 12.08
N GLY A 607 55.83 10.38 12.54
CA GLY A 607 55.01 9.19 12.59
C GLY A 607 54.87 8.54 11.20
N LYS A 608 54.87 7.22 11.16
CA LYS A 608 54.74 6.43 9.92
C LYS A 608 53.35 6.47 9.30
N LEU A 609 52.36 7.05 9.98
CA LEU A 609 50.94 7.06 9.58
C LEU A 609 50.63 8.33 8.78
N ASN A 610 49.98 8.17 7.62
CA ASN A 610 49.45 9.28 6.81
C ASN A 610 48.19 9.88 7.47
N GLN A 611 48.36 10.55 8.61
CA GLN A 611 47.27 11.14 9.40
C GLN A 611 47.70 12.41 10.13
N THR A 612 46.76 13.31 10.34
CA THR A 612 46.92 14.50 11.19
C THR A 612 46.06 14.34 12.46
N VAL A 613 46.71 14.20 13.61
CA VAL A 613 46.03 14.08 14.92
C VAL A 613 45.65 15.47 15.44
N PHE A 614 44.46 15.63 16.02
CA PHE A 614 44.01 16.88 16.57
C PHE A 614 43.34 16.71 17.96
N SER A 615 43.41 17.73 18.81
CA SER A 615 42.63 17.85 20.02
C SER A 615 41.25 18.47 19.76
N LYS A 616 41.18 19.41 18.82
CA LYS A 616 39.93 20.07 18.36
C LYS A 616 40.00 20.29 16.83
N PHE A 617 38.89 20.01 16.15
CA PHE A 617 38.66 20.34 14.75
C PHE A 617 37.22 20.83 14.60
N ALA A 618 37.04 22.12 14.30
CA ALA A 618 35.73 22.74 14.31
C ALA A 618 35.62 23.82 13.21
N ALA A 619 34.40 24.02 12.70
CA ALA A 619 34.07 25.12 11.83
C ALA A 619 32.58 25.44 11.90
N THR A 620 32.25 26.68 11.58
CA THR A 620 30.91 27.07 11.13
C THR A 620 30.95 27.50 9.66
N ALA A 621 29.86 27.29 8.96
CA ALA A 621 29.78 27.63 7.55
C ALA A 621 28.39 28.15 7.20
N LYS A 622 28.36 29.12 6.30
CA LYS A 622 27.14 29.57 5.63
C LYS A 622 26.99 28.81 4.32
N VAL A 623 25.80 28.34 4.06
CA VAL A 623 25.43 27.74 2.78
C VAL A 623 24.62 28.75 2.00
N ASP A 624 24.97 29.01 0.76
CA ASP A 624 24.22 29.88 -0.14
C ASP A 624 24.21 29.27 -1.55
N LYS A 625 23.01 28.92 -2.04
CA LYS A 625 22.78 28.30 -3.34
C LYS A 625 23.70 27.10 -3.63
N GLY A 626 23.79 26.19 -2.65
CA GLY A 626 24.62 24.99 -2.74
C GLY A 626 26.12 25.22 -2.55
N VAL A 627 26.57 26.44 -2.25
CA VAL A 627 27.95 26.75 -1.93
C VAL A 627 28.12 26.95 -0.43
N ILE A 628 28.92 26.12 0.21
CA ILE A 628 29.31 26.20 1.63
C ILE A 628 30.52 27.12 1.73
N THR A 629 30.46 28.16 2.56
CA THR A 629 31.56 29.06 2.81
C THR A 629 31.88 29.08 4.32
N THR A 630 33.12 28.82 4.66
CA THR A 630 33.65 28.91 6.05
C THR A 630 34.79 29.89 6.15
N ASN A 631 34.87 30.63 7.27
CA ASN A 631 35.93 31.56 7.57
C ASN A 631 36.59 31.34 8.95
N ASP A 632 36.13 30.33 9.68
CA ASP A 632 36.49 30.09 11.09
C ASP A 632 36.92 28.66 11.36
N LEU A 633 37.29 27.92 10.30
CA LEU A 633 37.81 26.56 10.49
C LEU A 633 39.07 26.58 11.38
N VAL A 634 39.06 25.76 12.41
CA VAL A 634 40.18 25.60 13.33
C VAL A 634 40.52 24.10 13.52
N LEU A 635 41.77 23.76 13.42
CA LEU A 635 42.32 22.46 13.82
C LEU A 635 43.47 22.70 14.80
N ASN A 636 43.34 22.25 16.00
CA ASN A 636 44.37 22.36 17.02
C ASN A 636 45.01 20.99 17.27
N SER A 637 46.31 20.94 17.26
CA SER A 637 47.09 19.75 17.62
C SER A 637 48.21 20.10 18.61
N ALA A 638 48.92 19.09 19.09
CA ALA A 638 50.11 19.32 19.95
C ALA A 638 51.23 20.09 19.25
N GLN A 639 51.26 20.03 17.90
CA GLN A 639 52.36 20.54 17.10
C GLN A 639 51.98 21.59 16.03
N LEU A 640 50.67 21.74 15.75
CA LEU A 640 50.15 22.69 14.76
C LEU A 640 48.83 23.29 15.25
N ASP A 641 48.67 24.59 15.10
CA ASP A 641 47.41 25.29 15.08
C ASP A 641 47.10 25.66 13.63
N VAL A 642 45.97 25.19 13.12
CA VAL A 642 45.55 25.48 11.75
C VAL A 642 44.29 26.28 11.78
N LYS A 643 44.26 27.43 11.10
CA LYS A 643 43.08 28.21 10.78
C LYS A 643 42.78 28.07 9.29
N GLY A 644 41.50 27.97 8.94
CA GLY A 644 41.14 27.75 7.55
C GLY A 644 39.92 28.58 7.12
N HIS A 645 39.89 28.90 5.85
CA HIS A 645 38.76 29.52 5.18
C HIS A 645 38.63 28.98 3.76
N GLY A 646 37.43 29.06 3.21
CA GLY A 646 37.25 28.58 1.83
C GLY A 646 35.82 28.26 1.48
N LYS A 647 35.69 27.60 0.33
CA LYS A 647 34.40 27.26 -0.27
C LYS A 647 34.35 25.79 -0.68
N VAL A 648 33.16 25.24 -0.56
CA VAL A 648 32.82 23.88 -0.94
C VAL A 648 31.53 23.91 -1.74
N ASN A 649 31.52 23.36 -2.94
CA ASN A 649 30.36 23.37 -3.81
C ASN A 649 29.68 21.98 -3.77
N LEU A 650 28.43 21.91 -3.32
CA LEU A 650 27.65 20.68 -3.21
C LEU A 650 27.17 20.13 -4.56
N VAL A 651 27.15 20.97 -5.61
CA VAL A 651 26.62 20.57 -6.93
C VAL A 651 27.68 19.82 -7.74
N ASN A 652 28.92 20.35 -7.77
CA ASN A 652 30.03 19.75 -8.52
C ASN A 652 31.09 19.10 -7.62
N GLU A 653 30.82 19.00 -6.30
CA GLU A 653 31.69 18.44 -5.27
C GLU A 653 33.06 19.14 -5.15
N GLY A 654 33.17 20.33 -5.71
CA GLY A 654 34.40 21.09 -5.77
C GLY A 654 34.83 21.64 -4.42
N LEU A 655 36.12 21.58 -4.12
CA LEU A 655 36.77 22.02 -2.89
C LEU A 655 37.82 23.07 -3.20
N ALA A 656 37.75 24.24 -2.57
CA ALA A 656 38.72 25.32 -2.67
C ALA A 656 38.89 25.97 -1.31
N MET A 657 39.92 25.56 -0.56
CA MET A 657 40.18 26.05 0.79
C MET A 657 41.65 26.49 0.95
N ARG A 658 41.86 27.43 1.82
CA ARG A 658 43.15 27.85 2.32
C ARG A 658 43.25 27.56 3.81
N LEU A 659 44.30 26.90 4.22
CA LEU A 659 44.63 26.60 5.60
C LEU A 659 45.93 27.33 5.94
N ASP A 660 45.95 28.03 7.05
CA ASP A 660 47.10 28.74 7.61
C ASP A 660 47.58 27.99 8.85
N ALA A 661 48.64 27.20 8.70
CA ALA A 661 49.21 26.36 9.76
C ALA A 661 50.30 27.12 10.53
N THR A 662 50.13 27.23 11.86
CA THR A 662 51.12 27.83 12.77
C THR A 662 51.76 26.72 13.60
N PRO A 663 53.10 26.59 13.59
CA PRO A 663 53.81 25.60 14.40
C PRO A 663 53.59 25.80 15.88
N ARG A 664 53.50 24.72 16.65
CA ARG A 664 53.36 24.68 18.10
C ARG A 664 54.26 23.66 18.75
N GLY A 665 54.37 23.74 20.08
CA GLY A 665 55.07 22.73 20.91
C GLY A 665 56.51 22.45 20.49
N GLN A 666 56.85 21.18 20.37
CA GLN A 666 58.20 20.73 19.99
C GLN A 666 58.54 21.10 18.54
N PHE A 667 57.58 21.05 17.62
CA PHE A 667 57.78 21.44 16.24
C PHE A 667 58.19 22.93 16.12
N ALA A 668 57.54 23.83 16.82
CA ALA A 668 57.92 25.23 16.83
C ALA A 668 59.36 25.44 17.37
N LYS A 669 59.74 24.71 18.44
CA LYS A 669 61.10 24.77 18.99
C LYS A 669 62.17 24.37 17.94
N GLN A 670 61.90 23.35 17.17
CA GLN A 670 62.83 22.85 16.13
C GLN A 670 62.93 23.76 14.92
N LEU A 671 61.87 24.47 14.57
CA LEU A 671 61.92 25.48 13.52
C LEU A 671 62.69 26.75 13.88
N GLY A 672 63.11 26.90 15.15
CA GLY A 672 63.94 27.99 15.62
C GLY A 672 63.36 29.36 15.25
N GLN A 673 64.07 30.09 14.39
CA GLN A 673 63.67 31.42 13.93
C GLN A 673 62.33 31.45 13.16
N PHE A 674 61.86 30.32 12.67
CA PHE A 674 60.58 30.18 11.92
C PHE A 674 59.43 29.71 12.80
N LYS A 675 59.56 29.66 14.11
CA LYS A 675 58.55 29.16 15.05
C LYS A 675 57.22 29.88 14.99
N ASP A 676 57.20 31.15 14.66
CA ASP A 676 56.01 32.00 14.55
C ASP A 676 55.50 32.18 13.12
N THR A 677 56.03 31.38 12.18
CA THR A 677 55.73 31.50 10.77
C THR A 677 54.43 30.82 10.42
N VAL A 678 53.49 31.53 9.78
CA VAL A 678 52.25 30.99 9.25
C VAL A 678 52.56 30.32 7.91
N ILE A 679 52.25 29.03 7.80
CA ILE A 679 52.46 28.22 6.60
C ILE A 679 51.16 28.05 5.87
N PRO A 680 50.97 28.67 4.68
CA PRO A 680 49.75 28.54 3.91
C PRO A 680 49.72 27.20 3.17
N ILE A 681 48.55 26.52 3.27
CA ILE A 681 48.29 25.25 2.61
C ILE A 681 46.99 25.44 1.78
N ARG A 682 47.08 25.16 0.49
CA ARG A 682 45.93 25.09 -0.40
C ARG A 682 45.33 23.69 -0.40
N VAL A 683 43.98 23.63 -0.37
CA VAL A 683 43.24 22.37 -0.49
C VAL A 683 42.26 22.52 -1.64
N GLU A 684 42.47 21.72 -2.67
CA GLU A 684 41.72 21.76 -3.93
C GLU A 684 41.27 20.36 -4.35
N GLY A 685 40.43 20.24 -5.38
CA GLY A 685 39.92 18.96 -5.89
C GLY A 685 38.48 18.69 -5.53
N SER A 686 38.16 17.46 -5.15
CA SER A 686 36.82 17.05 -4.72
C SER A 686 36.84 16.50 -3.29
N PHE A 687 35.66 16.41 -2.67
CA PHE A 687 35.53 15.77 -1.34
C PHE A 687 36.10 14.36 -1.29
N SER A 688 35.95 13.60 -2.38
CA SER A 688 36.43 12.23 -2.47
C SER A 688 37.93 12.12 -2.71
N ASN A 689 38.56 13.19 -3.23
CA ASN A 689 39.97 13.23 -3.54
C ASN A 689 40.58 14.65 -3.35
N PRO A 690 40.72 15.10 -2.07
CA PRO A 690 41.32 16.42 -1.78
C PRO A 690 42.82 16.39 -2.03
N LYS A 691 43.31 17.46 -2.65
CA LYS A 691 44.75 17.68 -2.90
C LYS A 691 45.27 18.80 -1.99
N PHE A 692 46.31 18.52 -1.22
CA PHE A 692 46.93 19.46 -0.30
C PHE A 692 48.26 19.91 -0.86
N THR A 693 48.53 21.22 -0.88
CA THR A 693 49.79 21.82 -1.36
C THR A 693 50.26 22.89 -0.39
N ALA A 694 51.41 22.75 0.20
CA ALA A 694 52.03 23.79 1.02
C ALA A 694 52.76 24.81 0.14
N ASP A 695 52.69 26.11 0.44
CA ASP A 695 53.33 27.20 -0.33
C ASP A 695 54.38 27.91 0.54
N LEU A 696 55.51 27.18 0.79
CA LEU A 696 56.64 27.69 1.59
C LEU A 696 57.46 28.75 0.87
N ASP A 697 57.55 28.72 -0.45
CA ASP A 697 58.31 29.70 -1.26
C ASP A 697 57.82 31.13 -1.01
N GLN A 698 56.53 31.32 -0.95
CA GLN A 698 55.93 32.62 -0.70
C GLN A 698 56.24 33.12 0.70
N VAL A 699 56.27 32.22 1.69
CA VAL A 699 56.60 32.53 3.08
C VAL A 699 58.04 32.97 3.23
N LEU A 700 58.98 32.22 2.62
CA LEU A 700 60.42 32.53 2.68
C LEU A 700 60.73 33.86 1.99
N LYS A 701 60.12 34.16 0.85
CA LYS A 701 60.26 35.45 0.16
C LYS A 701 59.73 36.62 0.99
N GLN A 702 58.61 36.45 1.67
CA GLN A 702 58.06 37.49 2.55
C GLN A 702 58.94 37.71 3.79
N GLN A 703 59.46 36.67 4.41
CA GLN A 703 60.34 36.82 5.55
C GLN A 703 61.71 37.45 5.17
N ALA A 704 62.28 37.04 4.05
CA ALA A 704 63.46 37.68 3.54
C ALA A 704 63.28 39.17 3.33
N LYS A 705 62.13 39.56 2.75
CA LYS A 705 61.79 40.97 2.55
C LYS A 705 61.55 41.71 3.89
N ALA A 706 60.88 41.11 4.83
CA ALA A 706 60.66 41.70 6.15
C ALA A 706 61.95 41.87 6.96
N ARG A 707 62.90 40.92 6.87
CA ARG A 707 64.25 41.03 7.47
C ARG A 707 65.04 42.16 6.82
N LEU A 708 65.03 42.25 5.48
CA LEU A 708 65.72 43.29 4.77
C LEU A 708 65.21 44.69 5.18
N GLU A 709 63.90 44.83 5.31
CA GLU A 709 63.28 46.09 5.79
C GLU A 709 63.62 46.40 7.26
N LYS A 710 63.67 45.38 8.13
CA LYS A 710 64.08 45.55 9.54
C LYS A 710 65.55 45.94 9.70
N GLU A 711 66.42 45.37 8.87
CA GLU A 711 67.85 45.76 8.79
C GLU A 711 68.00 47.16 8.24
N LYS A 712 67.29 47.51 7.17
CA LYS A 712 67.26 48.87 6.65
C LYS A 712 66.76 49.90 7.68
N GLN A 713 65.74 49.56 8.48
CA GLN A 713 65.28 50.41 9.54
C GLN A 713 66.28 50.56 10.66
N LYS A 714 66.97 49.44 11.07
CA LYS A 714 68.05 49.50 12.05
C LYS A 714 69.21 50.37 11.54
N ALA A 715 69.65 50.15 10.30
CA ALA A 715 70.70 50.95 9.69
C ALA A 715 70.32 52.45 9.58
N ARG A 716 69.09 52.76 9.22
CA ARG A 716 68.57 54.14 9.19
C ARG A 716 68.52 54.74 10.61
N ALA A 717 68.09 54.00 11.62
CA ALA A 717 68.03 54.50 13.00
C ALA A 717 69.47 54.71 13.55
N GLU A 718 70.43 53.86 13.20
CA GLU A 718 71.82 54.01 13.61
C GLU A 718 72.48 55.21 12.89
N LEU A 719 72.25 55.38 11.58
CA LEU A 719 72.67 56.56 10.84
C LEU A 719 72.05 57.87 11.41
N GLN A 720 70.78 57.86 11.74
CA GLN A 720 70.10 58.98 12.36
C GLN A 720 70.73 59.32 13.73
N ARG A 721 70.97 58.28 14.58
CA ARG A 721 71.64 58.44 15.88
C ARG A 721 73.05 59.05 15.76
N LYS A 722 73.87 58.56 14.75
CA LYS A 722 75.20 59.13 14.48
C LYS A 722 75.11 60.55 13.99
N ALA A 723 74.17 60.87 13.11
CA ALA A 723 73.92 62.23 12.63
C ALA A 723 73.45 63.19 13.76
N ASP A 724 72.63 62.73 14.66
CA ASP A 724 72.17 63.50 15.82
C ASP A 724 73.31 63.67 16.85
N GLU A 725 74.19 62.68 17.06
CA GLU A 725 75.41 62.78 17.88
C GLU A 725 76.44 63.80 17.25
N GLU A 726 76.66 63.78 15.93
CA GLU A 726 77.49 64.80 15.23
C GLU A 726 76.88 66.19 15.33
N LYS A 727 75.55 66.35 15.10
CA LYS A 727 74.91 67.64 15.31
C LYS A 727 75.06 68.15 16.73
N ALA A 728 74.91 67.30 17.72
CA ALA A 728 75.09 67.66 19.13
C ALA A 728 76.55 68.10 19.42
N LYS A 729 77.55 67.38 18.88
CA LYS A 729 78.97 67.78 18.99
C LYS A 729 79.28 69.12 18.29
N LEU A 730 78.63 69.33 17.13
CA LEU A 730 78.79 70.58 16.36
C LEU A 730 78.13 71.77 17.14
N GLN A 731 76.94 71.56 17.70
CA GLN A 731 76.29 72.57 18.52
C GLN A 731 77.12 72.88 19.79
N GLN A 732 77.72 71.86 20.41
CA GLN A 732 78.51 72.06 21.62
C GLN A 732 79.86 72.83 21.28
N LYS A 733 80.45 72.54 20.10
CA LYS A 733 81.61 73.31 19.62
C LYS A 733 81.20 74.79 19.30
N LEU A 734 80.05 74.98 18.63
CA LEU A 734 79.58 76.34 18.35
C LEU A 734 79.28 77.11 19.62
N LYS A 735 78.69 76.46 20.62
CA LYS A 735 78.41 77.09 21.94
C LYS A 735 79.72 77.46 22.67
N GLN A 736 80.75 76.56 22.64
CA GLN A 736 82.06 76.86 23.21
C GLN A 736 82.75 78.02 22.45
N GLN A 737 82.63 78.10 21.12
CA GLN A 737 83.23 79.18 20.32
C GLN A 737 82.49 80.54 20.61
N GLN A 738 81.16 80.49 20.76
CA GLN A 738 80.38 81.69 21.18
C GLN A 738 80.73 82.16 22.57
N GLU A 739 80.97 81.23 23.53
CA GLU A 739 81.37 81.57 24.94
C GLU A 739 82.84 82.18 24.96
N GLN A 740 83.74 81.60 24.13
CA GLN A 740 85.09 82.11 24.03
C GLN A 740 85.15 83.50 23.32
N ALA A 741 84.33 83.67 22.28
CA ALA A 741 84.19 84.92 21.61
C ALA A 741 83.52 85.98 22.53
N GLY A 742 82.54 85.59 23.36
CA GLY A 742 81.91 86.41 24.39
C GLY A 742 82.88 86.79 25.53
N LYS A 743 83.73 85.91 25.92
CA LYS A 743 84.85 86.26 26.89
C LYS A 743 85.85 87.23 26.32
N LYS A 744 86.37 86.99 25.12
CA LYS A 744 87.26 87.91 24.39
C LYS A 744 86.68 89.30 24.18
N LEU A 745 85.39 89.34 23.86
CA LEU A 745 84.67 90.59 23.66
C LEU A 745 84.47 91.34 25.03
N LYS A 746 84.23 90.60 26.11
CA LYS A 746 84.17 91.16 27.48
C LYS A 746 85.51 91.66 27.92
N GLU A 747 86.62 90.98 27.71
CA GLU A 747 87.98 91.45 28.02
C GLU A 747 88.37 92.64 27.19
N GLN A 748 88.07 92.66 25.87
CA GLN A 748 88.33 93.83 25.03
C GLN A 748 87.48 95.08 25.42
N LEU A 749 86.25 94.85 25.89
CA LEU A 749 85.45 95.95 26.43
C LEU A 749 85.97 96.47 27.75
N GLN A 750 86.47 95.55 28.69
CA GLN A 750 87.03 95.93 29.95
C GLN A 750 88.37 96.63 29.81
N ASN A 751 89.16 96.26 28.82
CA ASN A 751 90.46 96.93 28.56
C ASN A 751 90.19 98.37 27.90
N LYS A 752 89.19 98.50 27.05
CA LYS A 752 88.76 99.78 26.55
C LYS A 752 88.12 100.73 27.54
N LEU A 753 87.47 100.15 28.58
CA LEU A 753 87.00 101.00 29.68
C LEU A 753 88.10 101.47 30.62
N ASN A 754 89.08 100.61 30.83
CA ASN A 754 90.22 101.06 31.63
C ASN A 754 91.14 102.07 31.01
N ASP A 755 91.15 102.15 29.63
CA ASP A 755 91.82 103.25 28.87
C ASP A 755 91.07 104.52 28.75
N LEU A 756 89.82 104.59 29.15
CA LEU A 756 88.98 105.81 29.13
C LEU A 756 88.98 106.51 30.51
N PHE A 757 89.58 105.87 31.55
CA PHE A 757 89.70 106.43 32.87
C PHE A 757 91.13 106.64 33.42
N LYS A 758 92.13 106.87 32.42
CA LYS A 758 93.44 107.42 32.78
C LYS A 758 93.61 108.79 32.26
#